data_c4f0195553f42a5d8645f2307f162f67
#
_entry.id   c4f0195553f42a5d8645f2307f162f67
#
_cell.length_a   1.000
_cell.length_b   1.000
_cell.length_c   1.000
_cell.angle_alpha   90.00
_cell.angle_beta   90.00
_cell.angle_gamma   90.00
#
_symmetry.space_group_name_H-M   'P 1'
#
loop_
_entity.id
_entity.type
_entity.pdbx_description
1 polymer ?
#
loop_
_entity_poly.entity_id
_entity_poly.type
_entity_poly.pdbx_seq_one_letter_code
_entity_poly.pdbx_strand_id
1 'polypeptide(L)'
;MGRRTASITPALLGALLILAFVAVVGRPAVFTDTRDYMIHGARFYQALRRTFLHEAAPLPKTPDEQRAWEKLQWQMHFDHSNTGARSPYYGIFLYTLAHHGTLWLLTAVQAFICAWMLFLLWRSMAPGAAAWTYYTMIAALCAGASLPWIASFAMPDVFAPVLIMAAALLLLYRSQLGRFECAGVIALMGLSIVFHSSHLLLALALIPVGVGLGLWLKADTDGLKRYALTIVAAAAVAMMAGWTYAQAIHWKTGDEFRRPPFLVARVLADGPGRDYLRESCAQGVKWVICRFKKLPLDYSDDVLWSSKAENGVFNRSNYEDRVGMEKQEFAFVVGTVVHHPLAQFGASMENWGEQLVSFWVDDPLRPPWVFLRHDYWGKTNLVGLMRGVGECGKLGELCLPKIKIIDLEIVDIPIAALSLVAVIIALCQRQALGAVRRGGFSWSEPTSRATAATLLVIAAIVINAGVCGIFAGPFARYQSRVIWLLPAVAMLLPMALVSEATWARARLRLPPIWIETAEIAAGAFARARDAAWAFAGRFDPAFLRFGVVGAVGFMVDALVLHGLTGLAGLNPFLGQAIAFPVAVLVTWPLNRMWTFKTREQDGRIKQAAVYFGVQCAGFAANYVVYSAALVAMPVLRHWLVVPLALGAALGLCVTFLGSKHLAFRARRQVLPADAAAVADTPAV
;
A
#
# COMPACT_ATOMS: atom_id res chain seq x y z
N MET A 1 -1.71 -17.74 28.80
CA MET A 1 -1.36 -17.07 27.51
C MET A 1 -2.65 -16.56 26.89
N GLY A 2 -3.09 -15.33 27.25
CA GLY A 2 -4.30 -14.70 26.71
C GLY A 2 -4.17 -14.50 25.20
N ARG A 3 -5.19 -14.88 24.44
CA ARG A 3 -5.30 -14.60 23.01
C ARG A 3 -5.14 -13.09 22.79
N ARG A 4 -3.97 -12.66 22.34
CA ARG A 4 -3.78 -11.32 21.78
C ARG A 4 -4.52 -11.28 20.44
N THR A 5 -5.83 -11.04 20.51
CA THR A 5 -6.61 -10.76 19.31
C THR A 5 -6.04 -9.49 18.70
N ALA A 6 -5.57 -9.58 17.46
CA ALA A 6 -5.19 -8.40 16.67
C ALA A 6 -6.41 -7.49 16.63
N SER A 7 -6.42 -6.45 17.46
CA SER A 7 -7.55 -5.53 17.50
C SER A 7 -7.37 -4.52 16.36
N ILE A 8 -8.09 -4.71 15.27
CA ILE A 8 -8.23 -3.75 14.18
C ILE A 8 -8.90 -2.46 14.69
N THR A 9 -9.66 -2.57 15.78
CA THR A 9 -10.41 -1.46 16.40
C THR A 9 -9.55 -0.25 16.74
N PRO A 10 -8.41 -0.36 17.46
CA PRO A 10 -7.60 0.81 17.74
C PRO A 10 -7.06 1.48 16.47
N ALA A 11 -6.73 0.69 15.46
CA ALA A 11 -6.28 1.21 14.17
C ALA A 11 -7.40 1.96 13.45
N LEU A 12 -8.63 1.48 13.48
CA LEU A 12 -9.80 2.17 12.89
C LEU A 12 -10.08 3.48 13.61
N LEU A 13 -10.07 3.51 14.95
CA LEU A 13 -10.24 4.74 15.71
C LEU A 13 -9.09 5.73 15.47
N GLY A 14 -7.85 5.25 15.39
CA GLY A 14 -6.70 6.07 15.01
C GLY A 14 -6.83 6.65 13.60
N ALA A 15 -7.31 5.85 12.65
CA ALA A 15 -7.60 6.31 11.28
C ALA A 15 -8.69 7.38 11.24
N LEU A 16 -9.75 7.22 12.03
CA LEU A 16 -10.81 8.23 12.15
C LEU A 16 -10.29 9.55 12.73
N LEU A 17 -9.36 9.51 13.70
CA LEU A 17 -8.69 10.72 14.19
C LEU A 17 -7.89 11.41 13.07
N ILE A 18 -7.07 10.66 12.32
CA ILE A 18 -6.33 11.22 11.17
C ILE A 18 -7.30 11.85 10.16
N LEU A 19 -8.38 11.14 9.81
CA LEU A 19 -9.38 11.63 8.86
C LEU A 19 -10.11 12.89 9.37
N ALA A 20 -10.39 12.97 10.66
CA ALA A 20 -10.99 14.17 11.27
C ALA A 20 -10.08 15.38 11.10
N PHE A 21 -8.76 15.23 11.32
CA PHE A 21 -7.80 16.30 11.07
C PHE A 21 -7.71 16.67 9.59
N VAL A 22 -7.67 15.69 8.67
CA VAL A 22 -7.70 15.95 7.22
C VAL A 22 -8.97 16.71 6.83
N ALA A 23 -10.13 16.38 7.41
CA ALA A 23 -11.39 17.05 7.13
C ALA A 23 -11.42 18.51 7.65
N VAL A 24 -10.78 18.77 8.79
CA VAL A 24 -10.63 20.14 9.35
C VAL A 24 -9.69 20.97 8.47
N VAL A 25 -8.57 20.39 8.05
CA VAL A 25 -7.59 21.04 7.19
C VAL A 25 -8.18 21.32 5.79
N GLY A 26 -9.05 20.48 5.30
CA GLY A 26 -9.80 20.75 4.09
C GLY A 26 -10.11 19.52 3.24
N ARG A 27 -9.15 18.91 2.55
CA ARG A 27 -9.41 17.91 1.50
C ARG A 27 -8.20 17.03 1.23
N PRO A 28 -8.42 15.85 0.60
CA PRO A 28 -7.32 15.10 0.01
C PRO A 28 -6.51 15.95 -0.96
N ALA A 29 -5.19 15.95 -0.81
CA ALA A 29 -4.30 16.78 -1.61
C ALA A 29 -3.86 16.07 -2.89
N VAL A 30 -3.83 16.82 -3.98
CA VAL A 30 -3.41 16.35 -5.30
C VAL A 30 -2.20 17.15 -5.78
N PHE A 31 -1.29 16.45 -6.46
CA PHE A 31 -0.08 17.03 -7.04
C PHE A 31 -0.12 16.91 -8.57
N THR A 32 0.79 17.58 -9.24
CA THR A 32 1.00 17.42 -10.68
C THR A 32 1.22 15.95 -11.05
N ASP A 33 1.99 15.25 -10.25
CA ASP A 33 2.29 13.82 -10.42
C ASP A 33 1.07 12.90 -10.22
N THR A 34 0.11 13.30 -9.39
CA THR A 34 -1.14 12.55 -9.17
C THR A 34 -1.87 12.29 -10.48
N ARG A 35 -1.85 13.28 -11.41
CA ARG A 35 -2.45 13.14 -12.73
C ARG A 35 -1.85 11.98 -13.50
N ASP A 36 -0.53 11.87 -13.51
CA ASP A 36 0.16 10.83 -14.25
C ASP A 36 -0.10 9.44 -13.66
N TYR A 37 -0.09 9.31 -12.34
CA TYR A 37 -0.53 8.08 -11.66
C TYR A 37 -1.97 7.71 -12.02
N MET A 38 -2.90 8.68 -12.03
CA MET A 38 -4.30 8.44 -12.38
C MET A 38 -4.46 8.00 -13.83
N ILE A 39 -3.75 8.62 -14.77
CA ILE A 39 -3.78 8.25 -16.19
C ILE A 39 -3.23 6.82 -16.39
N HIS A 40 -2.08 6.50 -15.80
CA HIS A 40 -1.53 5.16 -15.87
C HIS A 40 -2.44 4.12 -15.21
N GLY A 41 -3.00 4.44 -14.06
CA GLY A 41 -3.97 3.61 -13.36
C GLY A 41 -5.24 3.36 -14.17
N ALA A 42 -5.82 4.41 -14.76
CA ALA A 42 -7.00 4.33 -15.61
C ALA A 42 -6.75 3.46 -16.86
N ARG A 43 -5.61 3.66 -17.52
CA ARG A 43 -5.21 2.86 -18.70
C ARG A 43 -5.09 1.38 -18.35
N PHE A 44 -4.44 1.07 -17.27
CA PHE A 44 -4.26 -0.30 -16.82
C PHE A 44 -5.59 -0.93 -16.36
N TYR A 45 -6.39 -0.22 -15.58
CA TYR A 45 -7.72 -0.65 -15.17
C TYR A 45 -8.62 -0.95 -16.35
N GLN A 46 -8.61 -0.09 -17.37
CA GLN A 46 -9.36 -0.33 -18.61
C GLN A 46 -8.78 -1.47 -19.44
N ALA A 47 -7.46 -1.63 -19.49
CA ALA A 47 -6.84 -2.78 -20.13
C ALA A 47 -7.29 -4.08 -19.47
N LEU A 48 -7.32 -4.12 -18.13
CA LEU A 48 -7.87 -5.25 -17.37
C LEU A 48 -9.35 -5.50 -17.72
N ARG A 49 -10.19 -4.45 -17.70
CA ARG A 49 -11.61 -4.59 -18.03
C ARG A 49 -11.83 -5.09 -19.46
N ARG A 50 -11.08 -4.59 -20.44
CA ARG A 50 -11.14 -5.09 -21.82
C ARG A 50 -10.73 -6.55 -21.93
N THR A 51 -9.67 -6.92 -21.23
CA THR A 51 -9.13 -8.28 -21.27
C THR A 51 -10.02 -9.27 -20.52
N PHE A 52 -10.53 -8.87 -19.36
CA PHE A 52 -11.27 -9.76 -18.46
C PHE A 52 -12.79 -9.67 -18.61
N LEU A 53 -13.33 -8.49 -18.94
CA LEU A 53 -14.78 -8.27 -19.02
C LEU A 53 -15.26 -8.07 -20.46
N HIS A 54 -14.36 -8.13 -21.45
CA HIS A 54 -14.65 -7.92 -22.88
C HIS A 54 -15.43 -6.61 -23.15
N GLU A 55 -15.29 -5.62 -22.27
CA GLU A 55 -15.93 -4.33 -22.47
C GLU A 55 -15.24 -3.56 -23.58
N ALA A 56 -16.03 -3.10 -24.55
CA ALA A 56 -15.55 -2.21 -25.59
C ALA A 56 -14.98 -0.91 -24.99
N ALA A 57 -13.96 -0.34 -25.63
CA ALA A 57 -13.50 0.99 -25.25
C ALA A 57 -14.67 1.97 -25.36
N PRO A 58 -14.88 2.85 -24.36
CA PRO A 58 -15.86 3.91 -24.54
C PRO A 58 -15.45 4.74 -25.76
N LEU A 59 -16.29 4.71 -26.79
CA LEU A 59 -16.08 5.55 -27.96
C LEU A 59 -16.45 6.99 -27.63
N PRO A 60 -15.74 7.97 -28.21
CA PRO A 60 -16.08 9.36 -28.04
C PRO A 60 -17.51 9.62 -28.56
N LYS A 61 -18.31 10.33 -27.78
CA LYS A 61 -19.73 10.58 -28.06
C LYS A 61 -19.97 11.97 -28.64
N THR A 62 -19.02 12.87 -28.51
CA THR A 62 -19.13 14.26 -28.98
C THR A 62 -17.95 14.60 -29.91
N PRO A 63 -18.12 15.59 -30.84
CA PRO A 63 -17.03 16.02 -31.70
C PRO A 63 -15.80 16.54 -30.94
N ASP A 64 -15.98 17.11 -29.74
CA ASP A 64 -14.88 17.56 -28.89
C ASP A 64 -14.13 16.37 -28.26
N GLU A 65 -14.86 15.36 -27.82
CA GLU A 65 -14.27 14.11 -27.33
C GLU A 65 -13.55 13.37 -28.46
N GLN A 66 -14.11 13.39 -29.69
CA GLN A 66 -13.47 12.79 -30.85
C GLN A 66 -12.13 13.48 -31.15
N ARG A 67 -12.10 14.81 -31.21
CA ARG A 67 -10.86 15.57 -31.42
C ARG A 67 -9.83 15.34 -30.31
N ALA A 68 -10.28 15.29 -29.07
CA ALA A 68 -9.41 15.01 -27.94
C ALA A 68 -8.85 13.58 -27.98
N TRP A 69 -9.68 12.61 -28.41
CA TRP A 69 -9.28 11.21 -28.60
C TRP A 69 -8.28 11.05 -29.73
N GLU A 70 -8.52 11.66 -30.88
CA GLU A 70 -7.62 11.65 -32.03
C GLU A 70 -6.27 12.30 -31.69
N LYS A 71 -6.29 13.44 -30.99
CA LYS A 71 -5.08 14.09 -30.50
C LYS A 71 -4.31 13.21 -29.52
N LEU A 72 -5.00 12.50 -28.62
CA LEU A 72 -4.38 11.55 -27.69
C LEU A 72 -3.78 10.36 -28.43
N GLN A 73 -4.50 9.80 -29.42
CA GLN A 73 -3.98 8.72 -30.26
C GLN A 73 -2.76 9.17 -31.05
N TRP A 74 -2.81 10.37 -31.62
CA TRP A 74 -1.69 10.97 -32.33
C TRP A 74 -0.48 11.18 -31.39
N GLN A 75 -0.69 11.73 -30.20
CA GLN A 75 0.36 11.89 -29.19
C GLN A 75 0.93 10.54 -28.75
N MET A 76 0.09 9.54 -28.54
CA MET A 76 0.54 8.19 -28.16
C MET A 76 1.32 7.51 -29.28
N HIS A 77 0.99 7.76 -30.53
CA HIS A 77 1.68 7.20 -31.69
C HIS A 77 3.00 7.93 -31.98
N PHE A 78 3.03 9.27 -31.83
CA PHE A 78 4.21 10.08 -32.09
C PHE A 78 5.18 10.19 -30.93
N ASP A 79 4.66 10.28 -29.71
CA ASP A 79 5.52 10.45 -28.52
C ASP A 79 6.06 9.12 -28.00
N HIS A 80 5.53 7.98 -28.46
CA HIS A 80 5.85 6.68 -27.83
C HIS A 80 5.90 6.83 -26.31
N SER A 81 4.90 7.53 -25.74
CA SER A 81 4.98 8.20 -24.45
C SER A 81 4.73 7.28 -23.25
N ASN A 82 5.09 6.01 -23.37
CA ASN A 82 5.10 5.11 -22.24
C ASN A 82 6.34 5.37 -21.39
N THR A 83 6.35 6.49 -20.66
CA THR A 83 7.46 6.83 -19.78
C THR A 83 7.37 6.06 -18.47
N GLY A 84 8.48 5.43 -18.07
CA GLY A 84 8.62 4.73 -16.78
C GLY A 84 8.81 5.65 -15.59
N ALA A 85 8.35 6.90 -15.68
CA ALA A 85 8.53 7.90 -14.64
C ALA A 85 7.75 7.60 -13.37
N ARG A 86 6.59 6.95 -13.50
CA ARG A 86 5.66 6.69 -12.38
C ARG A 86 5.28 5.23 -12.30
N SER A 87 5.15 4.69 -11.08
CA SER A 87 4.75 3.30 -10.87
C SER A 87 3.31 3.06 -11.33
N PRO A 88 3.07 2.14 -12.28
CA PRO A 88 1.73 1.77 -12.71
C PRO A 88 0.94 1.08 -11.59
N TYR A 89 1.62 0.42 -10.68
CA TYR A 89 1.02 -0.32 -9.56
C TYR A 89 0.40 0.62 -8.52
N TYR A 90 1.10 1.73 -8.18
CA TYR A 90 0.46 2.77 -7.38
C TYR A 90 -0.66 3.45 -8.16
N GLY A 91 -0.48 3.65 -9.46
CA GLY A 91 -1.53 4.19 -10.33
C GLY A 91 -2.83 3.37 -10.27
N ILE A 92 -2.74 2.04 -10.32
CA ILE A 92 -3.89 1.14 -10.18
C ILE A 92 -4.51 1.27 -8.79
N PHE A 93 -3.70 1.24 -7.74
CA PHE A 93 -4.16 1.37 -6.37
C PHE A 93 -4.93 2.68 -6.18
N LEU A 94 -4.34 3.79 -6.60
CA LEU A 94 -4.94 5.13 -6.56
C LEU A 94 -6.25 5.17 -7.38
N TYR A 95 -6.19 4.76 -8.66
CA TYR A 95 -7.34 4.84 -9.54
C TYR A 95 -8.49 3.97 -9.07
N THR A 96 -8.23 2.74 -8.64
CA THR A 96 -9.28 1.83 -8.17
C THR A 96 -10.01 2.39 -6.96
N LEU A 97 -9.30 2.89 -5.96
CA LEU A 97 -9.92 3.46 -4.77
C LEU A 97 -10.68 4.76 -5.09
N ALA A 98 -10.09 5.62 -5.91
CA ALA A 98 -10.74 6.87 -6.31
C ALA A 98 -11.95 6.62 -7.22
N HIS A 99 -11.91 5.64 -8.11
CA HIS A 99 -13.00 5.30 -9.02
C HIS A 99 -14.21 4.71 -8.29
N HIS A 100 -13.99 3.85 -7.30
CA HIS A 100 -15.05 3.19 -6.54
C HIS A 100 -15.55 3.99 -5.33
N GLY A 101 -14.79 4.98 -4.85
CA GLY A 101 -15.15 5.65 -3.61
C GLY A 101 -14.79 7.12 -3.49
N THR A 102 -14.09 7.71 -4.41
CA THR A 102 -13.49 9.06 -4.32
C THR A 102 -12.09 9.07 -3.70
N LEU A 103 -11.40 10.22 -3.77
CA LEU A 103 -10.10 10.41 -3.10
C LEU A 103 -10.19 10.28 -1.57
N TRP A 104 -11.37 10.45 -0.98
CA TRP A 104 -11.57 10.21 0.44
C TRP A 104 -11.43 8.74 0.82
N LEU A 105 -11.82 7.81 -0.07
CA LEU A 105 -11.59 6.38 0.16
C LEU A 105 -10.08 6.06 0.14
N LEU A 106 -9.33 6.65 -0.79
CA LEU A 106 -7.87 6.54 -0.80
C LEU A 106 -7.28 7.05 0.53
N THR A 107 -7.68 8.26 0.94
CA THR A 107 -7.21 8.86 2.20
C THR A 107 -7.57 8.01 3.41
N ALA A 108 -8.78 7.43 3.44
CA ALA A 108 -9.21 6.55 4.51
C ALA A 108 -8.36 5.27 4.59
N VAL A 109 -8.04 4.68 3.44
CA VAL A 109 -7.16 3.50 3.38
C VAL A 109 -5.73 3.86 3.82
N GLN A 110 -5.19 4.99 3.36
CA GLN A 110 -3.85 5.45 3.74
C GLN A 110 -3.76 5.79 5.24
N ALA A 111 -4.78 6.48 5.77
CA ALA A 111 -4.89 6.78 7.21
C ALA A 111 -4.98 5.49 8.04
N PHE A 112 -5.76 4.50 7.58
CA PHE A 112 -5.84 3.20 8.25
C PHE A 112 -4.51 2.47 8.26
N ILE A 113 -3.78 2.45 7.15
CA ILE A 113 -2.45 1.83 7.05
C ILE A 113 -1.50 2.50 8.05
N CYS A 114 -1.42 3.84 8.08
CA CYS A 114 -0.58 4.58 9.02
C CYS A 114 -0.96 4.29 10.49
N ALA A 115 -2.24 4.36 10.81
CA ALA A 115 -2.73 4.11 12.16
C ALA A 115 -2.46 2.66 12.59
N TRP A 116 -2.64 1.69 11.70
CA TRP A 116 -2.37 0.28 11.98
C TRP A 116 -0.89 0.01 12.23
N MET A 117 -0.01 0.56 11.39
CA MET A 117 1.42 0.42 11.55
C MET A 117 1.93 1.11 12.83
N LEU A 118 1.43 2.30 13.14
CA LEU A 118 1.69 2.99 14.42
C LEU A 118 1.18 2.19 15.63
N PHE A 119 -0.01 1.58 15.51
CA PHE A 119 -0.55 0.73 16.58
C PHE A 119 0.35 -0.48 16.84
N LEU A 120 0.79 -1.16 15.79
CA LEU A 120 1.70 -2.30 15.91
C LEU A 120 3.03 -1.86 16.57
N LEU A 121 3.58 -0.71 16.15
CA LEU A 121 4.82 -0.18 16.69
C LEU A 121 4.65 0.22 18.15
N TRP A 122 3.60 0.98 18.50
CA TRP A 122 3.27 1.39 19.87
C TRP A 122 3.09 0.17 20.79
N ARG A 123 2.27 -0.79 20.40
CA ARG A 123 2.02 -2.00 21.16
C ARG A 123 3.30 -2.81 21.40
N SER A 124 4.19 -2.83 20.42
CA SER A 124 5.42 -3.61 20.47
C SER A 124 6.53 -2.92 21.26
N MET A 125 6.66 -1.58 21.15
CA MET A 125 7.65 -0.80 21.88
C MET A 125 7.25 -0.58 23.34
N ALA A 126 5.98 -0.32 23.60
CA ALA A 126 5.47 0.04 24.92
C ALA A 126 4.28 -0.85 25.36
N PRO A 127 4.49 -2.18 25.56
CA PRO A 127 3.41 -3.13 25.80
C PRO A 127 2.64 -2.89 27.10
N GLY A 128 3.25 -2.18 28.06
CA GLY A 128 2.63 -1.79 29.33
C GLY A 128 1.82 -0.49 29.27
N ALA A 129 1.98 0.31 28.23
CA ALA A 129 1.38 1.63 28.13
C ALA A 129 -0.16 1.58 28.08
N ALA A 130 -0.81 2.59 28.64
CA ALA A 130 -2.27 2.71 28.61
C ALA A 130 -2.75 3.02 27.18
N ALA A 131 -3.89 2.46 26.75
CA ALA A 131 -4.40 2.59 25.39
C ALA A 131 -4.62 4.05 24.95
N TRP A 132 -4.98 4.95 25.86
CA TRP A 132 -5.14 6.38 25.54
C TRP A 132 -3.85 7.02 25.01
N THR A 133 -2.66 6.53 25.39
CA THR A 133 -1.37 7.07 24.93
C THR A 133 -1.16 6.88 23.43
N TYR A 134 -1.74 5.84 22.85
CA TYR A 134 -1.76 5.63 21.40
C TYR A 134 -2.57 6.74 20.69
N TYR A 135 -3.77 7.04 21.20
CA TYR A 135 -4.63 8.05 20.56
C TYR A 135 -4.08 9.47 20.76
N THR A 136 -3.52 9.77 21.94
CA THR A 136 -2.87 11.07 22.16
C THR A 136 -1.62 11.24 21.28
N MET A 137 -0.87 10.17 21.06
CA MET A 137 0.25 10.19 20.10
C MET A 137 -0.24 10.51 18.69
N ILE A 138 -1.29 9.84 18.20
CA ILE A 138 -1.86 10.17 16.86
C ILE A 138 -2.36 11.61 16.83
N ALA A 139 -3.11 12.06 17.84
CA ALA A 139 -3.61 13.43 17.90
C ALA A 139 -2.45 14.46 17.89
N ALA A 140 -1.39 14.21 18.64
CA ALA A 140 -0.20 15.07 18.66
C ALA A 140 0.52 15.09 17.29
N LEU A 141 0.67 13.93 16.64
CA LEU A 141 1.26 13.83 15.31
C LEU A 141 0.39 14.54 14.24
N CYS A 142 -0.93 14.50 14.40
CA CYS A 142 -1.83 15.21 13.50
C CYS A 142 -1.81 16.73 13.72
N ALA A 143 -1.68 17.17 14.97
CA ALA A 143 -1.71 18.60 15.31
C ALA A 143 -0.37 19.30 15.03
N GLY A 144 0.75 18.58 15.11
CA GLY A 144 2.08 19.18 15.11
C GLY A 144 3.09 18.52 14.16
N ALA A 145 2.67 17.66 13.25
CA ALA A 145 3.58 17.02 12.31
C ALA A 145 2.88 16.73 10.97
N SER A 146 3.66 16.32 9.98
CA SER A 146 3.20 16.11 8.60
C SER A 146 2.28 14.89 8.38
N LEU A 147 1.99 14.07 9.41
CA LEU A 147 1.20 12.84 9.28
C LEU A 147 -0.15 13.01 8.55
N PRO A 148 -1.06 13.96 8.92
CA PRO A 148 -2.35 14.06 8.24
C PRO A 148 -2.22 14.52 6.79
N TRP A 149 -1.21 15.34 6.50
CA TRP A 149 -0.90 15.80 5.16
C TRP A 149 -0.46 14.64 4.29
N ILE A 150 0.53 13.87 4.73
CA ILE A 150 1.06 12.72 4.01
C ILE A 150 0.00 11.63 3.84
N ALA A 151 -0.84 11.40 4.84
CA ALA A 151 -1.96 10.48 4.74
C ALA A 151 -3.05 10.94 3.76
N SER A 152 -3.16 12.25 3.49
CA SER A 152 -4.12 12.83 2.55
C SER A 152 -3.61 12.92 1.11
N PHE A 153 -2.32 12.77 0.89
CA PHE A 153 -1.73 12.91 -0.44
C PHE A 153 -2.15 11.77 -1.37
N ALA A 154 -2.66 12.12 -2.54
CA ALA A 154 -2.90 11.17 -3.63
C ALA A 154 -1.58 10.81 -4.35
N MET A 155 -0.59 10.38 -3.55
CA MET A 155 0.79 10.11 -3.89
C MET A 155 1.31 8.89 -3.12
N PRO A 156 2.34 8.19 -3.60
CA PRO A 156 2.92 7.04 -2.90
C PRO A 156 3.77 7.41 -1.67
N ASP A 157 3.89 8.68 -1.33
CA ASP A 157 4.74 9.20 -0.26
C ASP A 157 4.45 8.58 1.11
N VAL A 158 3.18 8.27 1.40
CA VAL A 158 2.75 7.59 2.64
C VAL A 158 3.42 6.22 2.83
N PHE A 159 3.87 5.59 1.76
CA PHE A 159 4.48 4.25 1.83
C PHE A 159 5.96 4.27 2.22
N ALA A 160 6.65 5.42 2.21
CA ALA A 160 8.00 5.54 2.74
C ALA A 160 8.05 5.32 4.27
N PRO A 161 7.27 6.03 5.10
CA PRO A 161 7.22 5.75 6.54
C PRO A 161 6.65 4.36 6.87
N VAL A 162 5.71 3.85 6.06
CA VAL A 162 5.20 2.47 6.20
C VAL A 162 6.34 1.45 6.03
N LEU A 163 7.20 1.63 5.04
CA LEU A 163 8.39 0.81 4.82
C LEU A 163 9.34 0.84 6.04
N ILE A 164 9.60 2.03 6.58
CA ILE A 164 10.48 2.21 7.74
C ILE A 164 9.90 1.51 8.98
N MET A 165 8.61 1.70 9.26
CA MET A 165 7.94 1.02 10.36
C MET A 165 7.90 -0.50 10.16
N ALA A 166 7.69 -0.98 8.92
CA ALA A 166 7.73 -2.40 8.61
C ALA A 166 9.12 -2.99 8.86
N ALA A 167 10.19 -2.29 8.49
CA ALA A 167 11.57 -2.72 8.75
C ALA A 167 11.83 -2.83 10.27
N ALA A 168 11.42 -1.84 11.07
CA ALA A 168 11.56 -1.88 12.53
C ALA A 168 10.77 -3.04 13.16
N LEU A 169 9.51 -3.24 12.74
CA LEU A 169 8.66 -4.32 13.24
C LEU A 169 9.21 -5.71 12.88
N LEU A 170 9.63 -5.91 11.64
CA LEU A 170 10.14 -7.21 11.18
C LEU A 170 11.52 -7.53 11.74
N LEU A 171 12.37 -6.53 11.97
CA LEU A 171 13.65 -6.73 12.62
C LEU A 171 13.47 -7.07 14.10
N LEU A 172 12.82 -6.19 14.87
CA LEU A 172 12.91 -6.16 16.34
C LEU A 172 11.72 -6.82 17.03
N TYR A 173 10.57 -6.93 16.38
CA TYR A 173 9.31 -7.32 17.01
C TYR A 173 8.55 -8.42 16.28
N ARG A 174 9.17 -9.08 15.31
CA ARG A 174 8.53 -10.14 14.51
C ARG A 174 7.85 -11.23 15.35
N SER A 175 8.49 -11.63 16.45
CA SER A 175 7.96 -12.65 17.37
C SER A 175 6.72 -12.20 18.17
N GLN A 176 6.45 -10.89 18.22
CA GLN A 176 5.29 -10.31 18.89
C GLN A 176 4.10 -10.12 17.96
N LEU A 177 4.32 -10.21 16.65
CA LEU A 177 3.30 -10.11 15.64
C LEU A 177 2.55 -11.44 15.50
N GLY A 178 1.23 -11.38 15.39
CA GLY A 178 0.44 -12.52 14.94
C GLY A 178 0.75 -12.85 13.48
N ARG A 179 0.46 -14.09 13.06
CA ARG A 179 0.75 -14.53 11.67
C ARG A 179 0.16 -13.62 10.60
N PHE A 180 -1.07 -13.13 10.79
CA PHE A 180 -1.73 -12.22 9.84
C PHE A 180 -1.13 -10.81 9.89
N GLU A 181 -0.75 -10.34 11.07
CA GLU A 181 -0.05 -9.06 11.22
C GLU A 181 1.32 -9.10 10.54
N CYS A 182 2.08 -10.17 10.76
CA CYS A 182 3.38 -10.37 10.10
C CYS A 182 3.22 -10.42 8.57
N ALA A 183 2.26 -11.18 8.07
CA ALA A 183 1.95 -11.24 6.63
C ALA A 183 1.55 -9.87 6.08
N GLY A 184 0.70 -9.13 6.78
CA GLY A 184 0.28 -7.78 6.39
C GLY A 184 1.44 -6.79 6.37
N VAL A 185 2.33 -6.83 7.36
CA VAL A 185 3.53 -5.98 7.41
C VAL A 185 4.49 -6.31 6.26
N ILE A 186 4.71 -7.60 5.94
CA ILE A 186 5.51 -8.02 4.79
C ILE A 186 4.87 -7.56 3.47
N ALA A 187 3.56 -7.71 3.33
CA ALA A 187 2.84 -7.26 2.14
C ALA A 187 2.93 -5.74 1.96
N LEU A 188 2.75 -4.96 3.03
CA LEU A 188 2.92 -3.51 2.98
C LEU A 188 4.36 -3.09 2.66
N MET A 189 5.37 -3.80 3.18
CA MET A 189 6.77 -3.59 2.78
C MET A 189 6.95 -3.80 1.28
N GLY A 190 6.45 -4.91 0.74
CA GLY A 190 6.53 -5.20 -0.69
C GLY A 190 5.81 -4.16 -1.55
N LEU A 191 4.57 -3.79 -1.19
CA LEU A 191 3.81 -2.75 -1.86
C LEU A 191 4.52 -1.39 -1.81
N SER A 192 5.11 -1.04 -0.66
CA SER A 192 5.87 0.20 -0.53
C SER A 192 7.00 0.29 -1.55
N ILE A 193 7.75 -0.81 -1.75
CA ILE A 193 8.86 -0.85 -2.70
C ILE A 193 8.37 -0.80 -4.15
N VAL A 194 7.29 -1.53 -4.47
CA VAL A 194 6.67 -1.55 -5.81
C VAL A 194 6.10 -0.18 -6.20
N PHE A 195 5.57 0.56 -5.24
CA PHE A 195 4.88 1.83 -5.50
C PHE A 195 5.80 2.99 -5.83
N HIS A 196 7.07 2.97 -5.38
CA HIS A 196 7.99 4.07 -5.66
C HIS A 196 9.46 3.62 -5.71
N SER A 197 10.18 4.04 -6.74
CA SER A 197 11.58 3.62 -6.99
C SER A 197 12.55 4.00 -5.86
N SER A 198 12.39 5.17 -5.22
CA SER A 198 13.24 5.58 -4.09
C SER A 198 13.09 4.67 -2.88
N HIS A 199 11.94 4.00 -2.72
CA HIS A 199 11.71 3.06 -1.64
C HIS A 199 12.54 1.78 -1.78
N LEU A 200 12.89 1.38 -3.01
CA LEU A 200 13.81 0.26 -3.25
C LEU A 200 15.19 0.56 -2.67
N LEU A 201 15.74 1.74 -2.97
CA LEU A 201 17.06 2.15 -2.45
C LEU A 201 17.03 2.30 -0.93
N LEU A 202 15.97 2.90 -0.39
CA LEU A 202 15.76 3.01 1.06
C LEU A 202 15.72 1.63 1.72
N ALA A 203 14.95 0.68 1.16
CA ALA A 203 14.82 -0.68 1.70
C ALA A 203 16.18 -1.41 1.72
N LEU A 204 16.93 -1.35 0.62
CA LEU A 204 18.23 -1.98 0.52
C LEU A 204 19.24 -1.37 1.50
N ALA A 205 19.23 -0.05 1.67
CA ALA A 205 20.09 0.65 2.63
C ALA A 205 19.73 0.34 4.09
N LEU A 206 18.49 -0.07 4.39
CA LEU A 206 18.09 -0.51 5.72
C LEU A 206 18.61 -1.90 6.09
N ILE A 207 19.07 -2.72 5.14
CA ILE A 207 19.65 -4.03 5.43
C ILE A 207 20.90 -3.89 6.30
N PRO A 208 21.97 -3.20 5.88
CA PRO A 208 23.20 -3.10 6.69
C PRO A 208 22.95 -2.39 8.03
N VAL A 209 22.08 -1.38 8.08
CA VAL A 209 21.72 -0.71 9.33
C VAL A 209 21.01 -1.68 10.29
N GLY A 210 20.01 -2.40 9.81
CA GLY A 210 19.26 -3.35 10.63
C GLY A 210 20.14 -4.53 11.10
N VAL A 211 20.98 -5.06 10.22
CA VAL A 211 21.95 -6.11 10.57
C VAL A 211 22.95 -5.59 11.60
N GLY A 212 23.51 -4.40 11.41
CA GLY A 212 24.44 -3.78 12.35
C GLY A 212 23.82 -3.56 13.74
N LEU A 213 22.60 -3.04 13.82
CA LEU A 213 21.86 -2.91 15.07
C LEU A 213 21.55 -4.26 15.72
N GLY A 214 21.19 -5.26 14.92
CA GLY A 214 20.92 -6.59 15.41
C GLY A 214 22.19 -7.27 15.98
N LEU A 215 23.32 -7.15 15.31
CA LEU A 215 24.60 -7.63 15.81
C LEU A 215 25.02 -6.91 17.11
N TRP A 216 24.81 -5.59 17.16
CA TRP A 216 25.05 -4.80 18.38
C TRP A 216 24.20 -5.28 19.56
N LEU A 217 22.96 -5.67 19.33
CA LEU A 217 22.05 -6.23 20.33
C LEU A 217 22.30 -7.73 20.59
N LYS A 218 23.26 -8.35 19.94
CA LYS A 218 23.50 -9.80 20.00
C LYS A 218 22.27 -10.63 19.58
N ALA A 219 21.60 -10.18 18.52
CA ALA A 219 20.47 -10.88 17.95
C ALA A 219 20.88 -12.25 17.40
N ASP A 220 19.91 -13.15 17.37
CA ASP A 220 20.04 -14.43 16.65
C ASP A 220 20.31 -14.20 15.14
N THR A 221 21.34 -14.86 14.64
CA THR A 221 21.76 -14.74 13.24
C THR A 221 20.68 -15.17 12.25
N ASP A 222 19.82 -16.14 12.59
CA ASP A 222 18.72 -16.57 11.74
C ASP A 222 17.61 -15.53 11.69
N GLY A 223 17.40 -14.77 12.76
CA GLY A 223 16.52 -13.60 12.76
C GLY A 223 17.00 -12.52 11.81
N LEU A 224 18.32 -12.23 11.82
CA LEU A 224 18.94 -11.24 10.93
C LEU A 224 18.90 -11.69 9.47
N LYS A 225 19.19 -12.95 9.20
CA LYS A 225 19.06 -13.54 7.85
C LYS A 225 17.61 -13.41 7.34
N ARG A 226 16.61 -13.77 8.16
CA ARG A 226 15.19 -13.65 7.80
C ARG A 226 14.79 -12.20 7.50
N TYR A 227 15.28 -11.24 8.27
CA TYR A 227 15.06 -9.82 8.01
C TYR A 227 15.64 -9.41 6.65
N ALA A 228 16.93 -9.67 6.41
CA ALA A 228 17.60 -9.33 5.17
C ALA A 228 16.94 -10.00 3.96
N LEU A 229 16.66 -11.32 4.05
CA LEU A 229 16.00 -12.07 2.99
C LEU A 229 14.58 -11.56 2.71
N THR A 230 13.84 -11.10 3.72
CA THR A 230 12.50 -10.53 3.52
C THR A 230 12.59 -9.26 2.66
N ILE A 231 13.55 -8.37 2.94
CA ILE A 231 13.76 -7.14 2.15
C ILE A 231 14.24 -7.50 0.73
N VAL A 232 15.21 -8.40 0.60
CA VAL A 232 15.74 -8.83 -0.71
C VAL A 232 14.64 -9.48 -1.55
N ALA A 233 13.80 -10.33 -0.96
CA ALA A 233 12.67 -10.94 -1.65
C ALA A 233 11.65 -9.88 -2.10
N ALA A 234 11.32 -8.93 -1.24
CA ALA A 234 10.42 -7.82 -1.59
C ALA A 234 11.01 -6.93 -2.71
N ALA A 235 12.32 -6.66 -2.67
CA ALA A 235 13.03 -5.94 -3.72
C ALA A 235 13.02 -6.72 -5.04
N ALA A 236 13.28 -8.03 -5.00
CA ALA A 236 13.23 -8.89 -6.19
C ALA A 236 11.83 -8.92 -6.82
N VAL A 237 10.77 -9.01 -6.01
CA VAL A 237 9.38 -8.93 -6.47
C VAL A 237 9.11 -7.57 -7.13
N ALA A 238 9.58 -6.46 -6.55
CA ALA A 238 9.40 -5.13 -7.12
C ALA A 238 10.15 -4.96 -8.46
N MET A 239 11.39 -5.46 -8.56
CA MET A 239 12.14 -5.45 -9.81
C MET A 239 11.47 -6.31 -10.88
N MET A 240 11.00 -7.51 -10.50
CA MET A 240 10.28 -8.40 -11.40
C MET A 240 8.96 -7.77 -11.88
N ALA A 241 8.21 -7.11 -10.98
CA ALA A 241 7.01 -6.38 -11.33
C ALA A 241 7.32 -5.26 -12.35
N GLY A 242 8.36 -4.48 -12.13
CA GLY A 242 8.80 -3.45 -13.09
C GLY A 242 9.20 -4.04 -14.45
N TRP A 243 9.94 -5.15 -14.45
CA TRP A 243 10.35 -5.83 -15.66
C TRP A 243 9.16 -6.42 -16.43
N THR A 244 8.24 -7.13 -15.74
CA THR A 244 7.05 -7.71 -16.38
C THR A 244 6.16 -6.64 -16.99
N TYR A 245 6.01 -5.48 -16.33
CA TYR A 245 5.28 -4.35 -16.88
C TYR A 245 5.94 -3.80 -18.15
N ALA A 246 7.27 -3.64 -18.14
CA ALA A 246 8.04 -3.19 -19.30
C ALA A 246 7.89 -4.16 -20.48
N GLN A 247 7.98 -5.49 -20.22
CA GLN A 247 7.78 -6.51 -21.24
C GLN A 247 6.35 -6.51 -21.79
N ALA A 248 5.34 -6.32 -20.95
CA ALA A 248 3.95 -6.25 -21.38
C ALA A 248 3.69 -5.04 -22.31
N ILE A 249 4.32 -3.90 -22.02
CA ILE A 249 4.27 -2.74 -22.92
C ILE A 249 4.95 -3.06 -24.24
N HIS A 250 6.18 -3.58 -24.20
CA HIS A 250 6.93 -3.93 -25.40
C HIS A 250 6.15 -4.92 -26.29
N TRP A 251 5.61 -5.97 -25.68
CA TRP A 251 4.82 -6.97 -26.41
C TRP A 251 3.56 -6.38 -27.06
N LYS A 252 2.92 -5.41 -26.40
CA LYS A 252 1.66 -4.82 -26.88
C LYS A 252 1.87 -3.71 -27.92
N THR A 253 2.91 -2.92 -27.80
CA THR A 253 3.12 -1.69 -28.57
C THR A 253 4.31 -1.76 -29.52
N GLY A 254 5.20 -2.73 -29.36
CA GLY A 254 6.49 -2.78 -30.04
C GLY A 254 7.53 -1.80 -29.49
N ASP A 255 7.12 -0.91 -28.58
CA ASP A 255 8.00 0.13 -28.02
C ASP A 255 8.76 -0.40 -26.80
N GLU A 256 9.98 0.07 -26.61
CA GLU A 256 10.68 -0.13 -25.35
C GLU A 256 10.12 0.82 -24.29
N PHE A 257 9.94 0.30 -23.08
CA PHE A 257 9.54 1.10 -21.91
C PHE A 257 10.68 2.02 -21.50
N ARG A 258 10.44 3.32 -21.49
CA ARG A 258 11.49 4.32 -21.29
C ARG A 258 11.42 4.95 -19.91
N ARG A 259 12.58 5.05 -19.27
CA ARG A 259 12.74 5.83 -18.05
C ARG A 259 13.42 7.16 -18.39
N PRO A 260 12.92 8.28 -17.84
CA PRO A 260 13.66 9.53 -17.92
C PRO A 260 15.06 9.37 -17.29
N PRO A 261 16.09 10.01 -17.84
CA PRO A 261 17.47 9.91 -17.34
C PRO A 261 17.66 10.75 -16.08
N PHE A 262 17.09 10.27 -14.97
CA PHE A 262 17.09 11.00 -13.69
C PHE A 262 18.49 11.31 -13.17
N LEU A 263 19.39 10.33 -13.27
CA LEU A 263 20.75 10.51 -12.77
C LEU A 263 21.57 11.47 -13.64
N VAL A 264 21.38 11.44 -14.97
CA VAL A 264 22.01 12.42 -15.87
C VAL A 264 21.50 13.82 -15.53
N ALA A 265 20.19 14.01 -15.41
CA ALA A 265 19.61 15.29 -15.05
C ALA A 265 20.15 15.79 -13.69
N ARG A 266 20.37 14.87 -12.73
CA ARG A 266 20.92 15.22 -11.42
C ARG A 266 22.37 15.68 -11.50
N VAL A 267 23.28 14.90 -12.09
CA VAL A 267 24.71 15.30 -12.18
C VAL A 267 24.92 16.54 -13.03
N LEU A 268 24.05 16.80 -14.02
CA LEU A 268 24.04 18.05 -14.77
C LEU A 268 23.67 19.24 -13.87
N ALA A 269 22.56 19.10 -13.12
CA ALA A 269 22.13 20.15 -12.19
C ALA A 269 23.17 20.41 -11.09
N ASP A 270 23.88 19.40 -10.64
CA ASP A 270 24.97 19.49 -9.66
C ASP A 270 26.19 20.32 -10.16
N GLY A 271 26.36 20.42 -11.46
CA GLY A 271 27.50 21.14 -12.05
C GLY A 271 28.56 20.25 -12.69
N PRO A 272 29.15 19.28 -11.97
CA PRO A 272 30.20 18.42 -12.53
C PRO A 272 29.79 17.68 -13.81
N GLY A 273 28.51 17.29 -13.92
CA GLY A 273 27.97 16.72 -15.15
C GLY A 273 28.00 17.69 -16.35
N ARG A 274 27.82 19.00 -16.12
CA ARG A 274 27.93 20.01 -17.18
C ARG A 274 29.39 20.19 -17.61
N ASP A 275 30.32 20.12 -16.68
CA ASP A 275 31.75 20.22 -16.98
C ASP A 275 32.19 19.02 -17.81
N TYR A 276 31.87 17.81 -17.35
CA TYR A 276 32.11 16.57 -18.09
C TYR A 276 31.45 16.55 -19.48
N LEU A 277 30.21 17.07 -19.59
CA LEU A 277 29.51 17.17 -20.86
C LEU A 277 30.28 18.06 -21.84
N ARG A 278 30.76 19.22 -21.39
CA ARG A 278 31.52 20.15 -22.22
C ARG A 278 32.84 19.53 -22.70
N GLU A 279 33.56 18.89 -21.80
CA GLU A 279 34.84 18.25 -22.07
C GLU A 279 34.69 17.08 -23.04
N SER A 280 33.80 16.15 -22.73
CA SER A 280 33.58 14.92 -23.52
C SER A 280 33.05 15.23 -24.93
N CYS A 281 32.10 16.17 -25.06
CA CYS A 281 31.61 16.60 -26.37
C CYS A 281 32.71 17.35 -27.21
N ALA A 282 33.64 18.08 -26.56
CA ALA A 282 34.77 18.69 -27.25
C ALA A 282 35.78 17.66 -27.74
N GLN A 283 35.94 16.56 -27.03
CA GLN A 283 36.78 15.42 -27.38
C GLN A 283 36.14 14.50 -28.44
N GLY A 284 34.91 14.81 -28.92
CA GLY A 284 34.21 14.05 -29.95
C GLY A 284 33.42 12.86 -29.46
N VAL A 285 33.21 12.71 -28.14
CA VAL A 285 32.32 11.69 -27.58
C VAL A 285 30.89 12.01 -27.97
N LYS A 286 30.15 11.00 -28.51
CA LYS A 286 28.83 11.19 -29.08
C LYS A 286 27.74 10.90 -28.04
N TRP A 287 27.65 11.70 -26.98
CA TRP A 287 26.47 11.69 -26.12
C TRP A 287 25.29 12.34 -26.83
N VAL A 288 24.11 11.75 -26.72
CA VAL A 288 22.88 12.38 -27.26
C VAL A 288 22.69 13.77 -26.67
N ILE A 289 22.98 13.93 -25.40
CA ILE A 289 22.84 15.20 -24.67
C ILE A 289 23.80 16.30 -25.16
N CYS A 290 24.84 15.99 -25.95
CA CYS A 290 25.71 17.01 -26.56
C CYS A 290 24.94 18.00 -27.44
N ARG A 291 23.81 17.61 -27.99
CA ARG A 291 22.91 18.50 -28.76
C ARG A 291 22.35 19.64 -27.93
N PHE A 292 22.27 19.45 -26.61
CA PHE A 292 21.66 20.37 -25.65
C PHE A 292 22.69 21.12 -24.79
N LYS A 293 24.00 20.97 -25.07
CA LYS A 293 25.11 21.57 -24.26
C LYS A 293 25.08 23.08 -24.12
N LYS A 294 24.28 23.80 -24.94
CA LYS A 294 24.11 25.25 -24.89
C LYS A 294 22.96 25.68 -23.97
N LEU A 295 22.14 24.75 -23.48
CA LEU A 295 21.02 25.05 -22.57
C LEU A 295 21.53 25.22 -21.13
N PRO A 296 20.80 25.98 -20.29
CA PRO A 296 21.04 26.01 -18.83
C PRO A 296 20.58 24.68 -18.23
N LEU A 297 21.51 23.76 -18.00
CA LEU A 297 21.24 22.42 -17.49
C LEU A 297 21.45 22.37 -15.96
N ASP A 298 21.09 23.44 -15.26
CA ASP A 298 21.32 23.66 -13.82
C ASP A 298 20.13 23.28 -12.93
N TYR A 299 19.01 22.91 -13.53
CA TYR A 299 17.83 22.46 -12.80
C TYR A 299 17.29 21.15 -13.38
N SER A 300 17.30 20.08 -12.56
CA SER A 300 16.97 18.72 -13.01
C SER A 300 15.55 18.58 -13.56
N ASP A 301 14.58 19.29 -12.99
CA ASP A 301 13.19 19.25 -13.45
C ASP A 301 13.03 19.89 -14.83
N ASP A 302 13.76 20.93 -15.14
CA ASP A 302 13.76 21.51 -16.48
C ASP A 302 14.34 20.54 -17.51
N VAL A 303 15.45 19.89 -17.19
CA VAL A 303 16.06 18.87 -18.06
C VAL A 303 15.06 17.74 -18.35
N LEU A 304 14.31 17.30 -17.35
CA LEU A 304 13.40 16.16 -17.47
C LEU A 304 12.03 16.53 -18.03
N TRP A 305 11.40 17.58 -17.49
CA TRP A 305 9.98 17.81 -17.64
C TRP A 305 9.60 19.04 -18.49
N SER A 306 10.52 19.99 -18.68
CA SER A 306 10.22 21.13 -19.52
C SER A 306 10.12 20.75 -20.99
N SER A 307 9.06 21.23 -21.66
CA SER A 307 8.91 21.16 -23.12
C SER A 307 9.31 22.45 -23.84
N LYS A 308 9.87 23.43 -23.10
CA LYS A 308 10.28 24.70 -23.64
C LYS A 308 11.64 24.59 -24.35
N ALA A 309 11.83 25.41 -25.38
CA ALA A 309 13.04 25.39 -26.21
C ALA A 309 14.29 25.88 -25.45
N GLU A 310 14.10 26.77 -24.48
CA GLU A 310 15.13 27.40 -23.70
C GLU A 310 15.77 26.53 -22.61
N ASN A 311 15.09 25.49 -22.12
CA ASN A 311 15.58 24.69 -20.99
C ASN A 311 15.18 23.20 -21.03
N GLY A 312 14.23 22.80 -21.90
CA GLY A 312 13.76 21.42 -21.97
C GLY A 312 14.70 20.51 -22.75
N VAL A 313 14.93 19.30 -22.23
CA VAL A 313 15.75 18.27 -22.90
C VAL A 313 14.93 17.02 -23.15
N PHE A 314 14.60 16.23 -22.13
CA PHE A 314 13.97 14.91 -22.31
C PHE A 314 12.56 15.00 -22.90
N ASN A 315 11.68 15.81 -22.36
CA ASN A 315 10.31 15.94 -22.89
C ASN A 315 10.26 16.57 -24.29
N ARG A 316 11.27 17.33 -24.66
CA ARG A 316 11.38 17.94 -25.99
C ARG A 316 12.00 17.00 -27.04
N SER A 317 12.73 15.98 -26.60
CA SER A 317 13.45 15.06 -27.46
C SER A 317 12.50 14.10 -28.16
N ASN A 318 12.87 13.68 -29.37
CA ASN A 318 12.19 12.61 -30.10
C ASN A 318 12.43 11.24 -29.42
N TYR A 319 11.75 10.21 -29.89
CA TYR A 319 11.84 8.86 -29.34
C TYR A 319 13.27 8.32 -29.34
N GLU A 320 14.00 8.43 -30.44
CA GLU A 320 15.36 7.90 -30.58
C GLU A 320 16.34 8.57 -29.61
N ASP A 321 16.23 9.88 -29.44
CA ASP A 321 17.07 10.64 -28.50
C ASP A 321 16.73 10.25 -27.04
N ARG A 322 15.47 10.04 -26.71
CA ARG A 322 15.06 9.54 -25.37
C ARG A 322 15.65 8.15 -25.10
N VAL A 323 15.57 7.25 -26.07
CA VAL A 323 16.23 5.93 -26.03
C VAL A 323 17.73 6.04 -25.83
N GLY A 324 18.36 6.93 -26.61
CA GLY A 324 19.80 7.14 -26.54
C GLY A 324 20.24 7.69 -25.19
N MET A 325 19.51 8.67 -24.64
CA MET A 325 19.79 9.22 -23.31
C MET A 325 19.67 8.16 -22.20
N GLU A 326 18.64 7.33 -22.23
CA GLU A 326 18.48 6.26 -21.25
C GLU A 326 19.63 5.24 -21.32
N LYS A 327 19.95 4.77 -22.53
CA LYS A 327 21.04 3.79 -22.73
C LYS A 327 22.41 4.36 -22.32
N GLN A 328 22.61 5.66 -22.45
CA GLN A 328 23.85 6.34 -22.10
C GLN A 328 23.91 6.81 -20.64
N GLU A 329 22.80 6.78 -19.90
CA GLU A 329 22.68 7.34 -18.55
C GLU A 329 23.79 6.86 -17.62
N PHE A 330 23.93 5.55 -17.46
CA PHE A 330 24.90 4.99 -16.52
C PHE A 330 26.34 5.34 -16.90
N ALA A 331 26.68 5.21 -18.19
CA ALA A 331 28.03 5.53 -18.68
C ALA A 331 28.37 7.01 -18.52
N PHE A 332 27.42 7.92 -18.76
CA PHE A 332 27.60 9.34 -18.56
C PHE A 332 27.82 9.70 -17.09
N VAL A 333 27.01 9.15 -16.18
CA VAL A 333 27.13 9.38 -14.74
C VAL A 333 28.46 8.85 -14.20
N VAL A 334 28.85 7.64 -14.58
CA VAL A 334 30.17 7.07 -14.20
C VAL A 334 31.29 7.94 -14.74
N GLY A 335 31.21 8.37 -16.01
CA GLY A 335 32.18 9.30 -16.60
C GLY A 335 32.29 10.60 -15.80
N THR A 336 31.17 11.20 -15.41
CA THR A 336 31.15 12.39 -14.55
C THR A 336 31.88 12.16 -13.22
N VAL A 337 31.54 11.07 -12.53
CA VAL A 337 32.14 10.75 -11.22
C VAL A 337 33.63 10.47 -11.33
N VAL A 338 34.05 9.77 -12.38
CA VAL A 338 35.48 9.44 -12.58
C VAL A 338 36.30 10.66 -12.92
N HIS A 339 35.81 11.62 -13.74
CA HIS A 339 36.54 12.80 -14.14
C HIS A 339 36.47 13.92 -13.09
N HIS A 340 35.36 14.02 -12.35
CA HIS A 340 35.13 15.06 -11.34
C HIS A 340 34.75 14.50 -9.97
N PRO A 341 35.53 13.58 -9.37
CA PRO A 341 35.10 12.82 -8.19
C PRO A 341 34.83 13.69 -6.97
N LEU A 342 35.74 14.63 -6.65
CA LEU A 342 35.58 15.46 -5.46
C LEU A 342 34.45 16.49 -5.62
N ALA A 343 34.29 17.04 -6.81
CA ALA A 343 33.25 18.02 -7.10
C ALA A 343 31.88 17.35 -7.03
N GLN A 344 31.71 16.13 -7.62
CA GLN A 344 30.45 15.39 -7.54
C GLN A 344 30.14 14.91 -6.12
N PHE A 345 31.15 14.47 -5.37
CA PHE A 345 30.97 14.12 -3.97
C PHE A 345 30.55 15.34 -3.14
N GLY A 346 31.18 16.49 -3.33
CA GLY A 346 30.81 17.75 -2.66
C GLY A 346 29.36 18.14 -2.93
N ALA A 347 28.94 18.18 -4.21
CA ALA A 347 27.57 18.49 -4.60
C ALA A 347 26.56 17.48 -4.06
N SER A 348 26.92 16.20 -4.05
CA SER A 348 26.06 15.15 -3.45
C SER A 348 25.88 15.35 -1.95
N MET A 349 26.92 15.75 -1.21
CA MET A 349 26.85 16.01 0.23
C MET A 349 26.06 17.28 0.55
N GLU A 350 26.19 18.32 -0.28
CA GLU A 350 25.38 19.53 -0.20
C GLU A 350 23.89 19.22 -0.38
N ASN A 351 23.53 18.51 -1.44
CA ASN A 351 22.16 18.07 -1.70
C ASN A 351 21.60 17.19 -0.56
N TRP A 352 22.42 16.31 0.01
CA TRP A 352 22.03 15.50 1.16
C TRP A 352 21.75 16.36 2.38
N GLY A 353 22.65 17.29 2.69
CA GLY A 353 22.48 18.24 3.81
C GLY A 353 21.25 19.11 3.65
N GLU A 354 21.05 19.69 2.46
CA GLU A 354 19.86 20.47 2.11
C GLU A 354 18.57 19.63 2.27
N GLN A 355 18.55 18.41 1.72
CA GLN A 355 17.38 17.54 1.82
C GLN A 355 17.08 17.15 3.29
N LEU A 356 18.10 17.01 4.13
CA LEU A 356 17.91 16.61 5.54
C LEU A 356 17.13 17.69 6.32
N VAL A 357 17.32 18.97 5.98
CA VAL A 357 16.66 20.10 6.65
C VAL A 357 15.43 20.62 5.89
N SER A 358 15.22 20.19 4.66
CA SER A 358 14.06 20.58 3.84
C SER A 358 12.93 19.59 4.05
N PHE A 359 12.02 19.85 5.00
CA PHE A 359 10.92 18.90 5.34
C PHE A 359 9.55 19.55 5.58
N TRP A 360 9.31 20.73 4.99
CA TRP A 360 7.99 21.36 5.04
C TRP A 360 7.04 20.84 3.95
N VAL A 361 5.76 21.16 4.09
CA VAL A 361 4.72 20.77 3.14
C VAL A 361 4.33 22.02 2.34
N ASP A 362 4.99 22.26 1.22
CA ASP A 362 4.83 23.49 0.42
C ASP A 362 4.01 23.33 -0.88
N ASP A 363 3.91 22.14 -1.45
CA ASP A 363 3.39 21.96 -2.81
C ASP A 363 1.97 21.35 -2.96
N PRO A 364 1.19 21.03 -1.90
CA PRO A 364 -0.12 20.39 -2.10
C PRO A 364 -1.18 21.29 -2.71
N LEU A 365 -0.85 22.52 -3.06
CA LEU A 365 -1.82 23.59 -3.29
C LEU A 365 -1.82 24.14 -4.70
N ARG A 366 -1.09 23.50 -5.61
CA ARG A 366 -1.17 23.92 -7.02
C ARG A 366 -2.58 23.68 -7.57
N PRO A 367 -3.12 24.66 -8.30
CA PRO A 367 -4.50 24.62 -8.74
C PRO A 367 -4.81 23.37 -9.57
N PRO A 368 -6.04 22.86 -9.48
CA PRO A 368 -6.51 21.72 -10.25
C PRO A 368 -6.55 21.95 -11.77
N TRP A 369 -6.08 23.12 -12.29
CA TRP A 369 -6.01 23.35 -13.73
C TRP A 369 -5.17 22.27 -14.46
N VAL A 370 -4.25 21.62 -13.79
CA VAL A 370 -3.50 20.44 -14.30
C VAL A 370 -4.46 19.30 -14.65
N PHE A 371 -5.61 19.18 -13.96
CA PHE A 371 -6.65 18.21 -14.21
C PHE A 371 -7.72 18.70 -15.18
N LEU A 372 -7.75 19.99 -15.46
CA LEU A 372 -8.74 20.64 -16.34
C LEU A 372 -8.28 20.71 -17.81
N ARG A 373 -7.04 20.32 -18.13
CA ARG A 373 -6.65 20.14 -19.52
C ARG A 373 -7.59 19.13 -20.16
N HIS A 374 -8.14 19.53 -21.31
CA HIS A 374 -9.08 18.77 -22.13
C HIS A 374 -8.46 17.49 -22.72
N ASP A 375 -7.99 16.59 -21.83
CA ASP A 375 -7.63 15.25 -22.21
C ASP A 375 -8.91 14.42 -22.16
N TYR A 376 -9.19 13.61 -23.17
CA TYR A 376 -10.31 12.68 -23.20
C TYR A 376 -10.47 11.91 -21.89
N TRP A 377 -9.35 11.50 -21.28
CA TRP A 377 -9.30 10.82 -19.99
C TRP A 377 -9.51 11.76 -18.78
N GLY A 378 -9.05 13.02 -18.86
CA GLY A 378 -9.21 14.01 -17.81
C GLY A 378 -10.67 14.45 -17.64
N LYS A 379 -11.38 14.63 -18.74
CA LYS A 379 -12.74 15.12 -18.70
C LYS A 379 -13.75 14.11 -18.17
N THR A 380 -13.58 12.83 -18.47
CA THR A 380 -14.52 11.77 -18.09
C THR A 380 -14.26 11.13 -16.75
N ASN A 381 -12.98 11.01 -16.33
CA ASN A 381 -12.63 10.23 -15.16
C ASN A 381 -12.05 11.07 -14.02
N LEU A 382 -11.14 12.01 -14.30
CA LEU A 382 -10.51 12.80 -13.26
C LEU A 382 -11.46 13.83 -12.66
N VAL A 383 -12.22 14.55 -13.47
CA VAL A 383 -13.23 15.51 -13.00
C VAL A 383 -14.34 14.80 -12.24
N GLY A 384 -14.78 13.62 -12.69
CA GLY A 384 -15.77 12.81 -11.99
C GLY A 384 -15.28 12.33 -10.62
N LEU A 385 -14.02 11.94 -10.53
CA LEU A 385 -13.38 11.52 -9.27
C LEU A 385 -13.16 12.70 -8.31
N MET A 386 -12.96 13.89 -8.85
CA MET A 386 -12.84 15.12 -8.06
C MET A 386 -14.17 15.68 -7.57
N ARG A 387 -15.31 15.34 -8.19
CA ARG A 387 -16.65 15.72 -7.70
C ARG A 387 -16.89 15.27 -6.26
N GLY A 388 -16.35 14.11 -5.87
CA GLY A 388 -16.44 13.64 -4.48
C GLY A 388 -15.56 14.41 -3.48
N VAL A 389 -14.67 15.29 -3.95
CA VAL A 389 -13.82 16.15 -3.12
C VAL A 389 -14.54 17.48 -2.78
N GLY A 390 -15.83 17.58 -3.11
CA GLY A 390 -16.63 18.78 -3.06
C GLY A 390 -16.43 19.60 -4.34
N GLU A 391 -17.42 20.33 -4.78
CA GLU A 391 -17.33 21.21 -5.93
C GLU A 391 -16.13 22.13 -5.75
N CYS A 392 -15.02 21.80 -6.39
CA CYS A 392 -14.00 22.78 -6.67
C CYS A 392 -14.67 23.75 -7.61
N GLY A 393 -15.11 24.90 -7.10
CA GLY A 393 -15.97 25.81 -7.76
C GLY A 393 -15.53 26.14 -9.18
N LYS A 394 -16.39 26.77 -9.92
CA LYS A 394 -16.14 27.23 -11.28
C LYS A 394 -14.69 27.71 -11.43
N LEU A 395 -13.98 27.16 -12.38
CA LEU A 395 -12.61 27.46 -12.83
C LEU A 395 -11.96 28.66 -12.12
N GLY A 396 -11.26 28.46 -11.03
CA GLY A 396 -10.51 29.51 -10.34
C GLY A 396 -10.62 29.52 -8.82
N GLU A 397 -11.68 29.02 -8.24
CA GLU A 397 -11.85 28.89 -6.78
C GLU A 397 -11.77 27.42 -6.37
N LEU A 398 -10.84 26.90 -6.46
CA LEU A 398 -9.84 26.07 -5.82
C LEU A 398 -10.26 25.17 -4.69
N CYS A 399 -9.89 23.92 -4.88
CA CYS A 399 -9.67 22.95 -3.83
C CYS A 399 -8.56 23.39 -2.85
N LEU A 400 -8.51 24.64 -2.47
CA LEU A 400 -7.64 25.14 -1.42
C LEU A 400 -8.19 24.69 -0.06
N PRO A 401 -7.34 24.30 0.88
CA PRO A 401 -7.78 24.10 2.24
C PRO A 401 -8.44 25.40 2.74
N LYS A 402 -9.54 25.24 3.48
CA LYS A 402 -10.25 26.39 4.09
C LYS A 402 -9.37 27.17 5.07
N ILE A 403 -8.33 26.55 5.58
CA ILE A 403 -7.30 27.15 6.42
C ILE A 403 -6.13 27.45 5.48
N LYS A 404 -5.75 28.73 5.34
CA LYS A 404 -4.43 29.07 4.82
C LYS A 404 -3.43 28.23 5.62
N ILE A 405 -2.67 27.41 4.94
CA ILE A 405 -1.57 26.72 5.57
C ILE A 405 -0.65 27.85 6.04
N ILE A 406 -0.72 28.13 7.33
CA ILE A 406 0.31 28.86 8.04
C ILE A 406 1.54 28.03 7.73
N ASP A 407 2.58 28.68 7.21
CA ASP A 407 3.81 28.00 6.83
C ASP A 407 4.11 26.90 7.85
N LEU A 408 3.82 25.65 7.47
CA LEU A 408 3.99 24.49 8.36
C LEU A 408 5.43 24.36 8.83
N GLU A 409 6.36 25.00 8.13
CA GLU A 409 7.75 25.22 8.54
C GLU A 409 7.87 25.74 9.97
N ILE A 410 6.99 26.70 10.33
CA ILE A 410 7.00 27.32 11.68
C ILE A 410 6.68 26.28 12.76
N VAL A 411 5.95 25.21 12.41
CA VAL A 411 5.53 24.18 13.35
C VAL A 411 6.42 22.94 13.24
N ASP A 412 6.68 22.47 12.03
CA ASP A 412 7.42 21.23 11.78
C ASP A 412 8.90 21.31 12.23
N ILE A 413 9.57 22.44 12.02
CA ILE A 413 10.98 22.61 12.39
C ILE A 413 11.17 22.58 13.92
N PRO A 414 10.45 23.40 14.73
CA PRO A 414 10.54 23.31 16.18
C PRO A 414 10.19 21.94 16.74
N ILE A 415 9.15 21.28 16.21
CA ILE A 415 8.74 19.96 16.66
C ILE A 415 9.79 18.91 16.35
N ALA A 416 10.39 18.94 15.17
CA ALA A 416 11.49 18.03 14.83
C ALA A 416 12.71 18.25 15.74
N ALA A 417 13.08 19.50 16.01
CA ALA A 417 14.17 19.84 16.90
C ALA A 417 13.90 19.39 18.35
N LEU A 418 12.71 19.69 18.89
CA LEU A 418 12.29 19.27 20.22
C LEU A 418 12.22 17.73 20.33
N SER A 419 11.77 17.06 19.27
CA SER A 419 11.72 15.59 19.20
C SER A 419 13.12 14.99 19.26
N LEU A 420 14.08 15.57 18.52
CA LEU A 420 15.48 15.14 18.57
C LEU A 420 16.07 15.31 19.98
N VAL A 421 15.84 16.47 20.60
CA VAL A 421 16.26 16.73 21.98
C VAL A 421 15.62 15.73 22.95
N ALA A 422 14.31 15.47 22.82
CA ALA A 422 13.60 14.48 23.63
C ALA A 422 14.18 13.06 23.49
N VAL A 423 14.51 12.66 22.26
CA VAL A 423 15.18 11.36 22.01
C VAL A 423 16.56 11.35 22.67
N ILE A 424 17.36 12.38 22.53
CA ILE A 424 18.68 12.47 23.16
C ILE A 424 18.55 12.37 24.68
N ILE A 425 17.63 13.12 25.29
CA ILE A 425 17.36 13.05 26.74
C ILE A 425 16.95 11.64 27.15
N ALA A 426 16.03 11.01 26.42
CA ALA A 426 15.58 9.65 26.70
C ALA A 426 16.72 8.62 26.59
N LEU A 427 17.59 8.75 25.58
CA LEU A 427 18.78 7.92 25.42
C LEU A 427 19.81 8.15 26.53
N CYS A 428 19.91 9.38 27.06
CA CYS A 428 20.79 9.74 28.15
C CYS A 428 20.23 9.35 29.54
N GLN A 429 18.97 8.92 29.63
CA GLN A 429 18.41 8.48 30.92
C GLN A 429 19.18 7.29 31.50
N ARG A 430 19.29 7.23 32.84
CA ARG A 430 20.09 6.22 33.54
C ARG A 430 19.81 4.78 33.13
N GLN A 431 18.59 4.47 32.72
CA GLN A 431 18.20 3.12 32.28
C GLN A 431 18.82 2.75 30.91
N ALA A 432 18.86 3.68 29.95
CA ALA A 432 19.50 3.46 28.67
C ALA A 432 21.03 3.39 28.78
N LEU A 433 21.64 4.35 29.50
CA LEU A 433 23.10 4.36 29.80
C LEU A 433 23.54 3.22 30.74
N GLY A 434 22.70 2.81 31.64
CA GLY A 434 22.96 1.67 32.54
C GLY A 434 23.06 0.35 31.76
N ALA A 435 22.28 0.16 30.69
CA ALA A 435 22.38 -0.98 29.80
C ALA A 435 23.67 -0.92 28.98
N VAL A 436 24.02 0.25 28.43
CA VAL A 436 25.26 0.45 27.64
C VAL A 436 26.51 0.21 28.49
N ARG A 437 26.57 0.82 29.68
CA ARG A 437 27.77 0.73 30.58
C ARG A 437 27.99 -0.65 31.17
N ARG A 438 26.95 -1.46 31.37
CA ARG A 438 27.05 -2.84 31.90
C ARG A 438 27.27 -3.90 30.81
N GLY A 439 27.53 -3.50 29.59
CA GLY A 439 27.62 -4.45 28.46
C GLY A 439 26.33 -5.19 28.16
N GLY A 440 25.20 -4.63 28.61
CA GLY A 440 23.92 -5.30 28.72
C GLY A 440 22.89 -4.93 27.63
N PHE A 441 23.29 -4.33 26.51
CA PHE A 441 22.39 -4.29 25.35
C PHE A 441 22.11 -5.71 24.90
N SER A 442 20.89 -6.16 25.11
CA SER A 442 20.47 -7.52 24.81
C SER A 442 19.21 -7.53 23.96
N TRP A 443 19.17 -8.42 23.01
CA TRP A 443 17.99 -8.68 22.17
C TRP A 443 16.74 -9.03 23.01
N SER A 444 16.92 -9.68 24.14
CA SER A 444 15.82 -10.07 25.03
C SER A 444 15.21 -8.90 25.81
N GLU A 445 15.95 -7.81 25.96
CA GLU A 445 15.52 -6.66 26.77
C GLU A 445 14.61 -5.71 25.95
N PRO A 446 13.39 -5.40 26.43
CA PRO A 446 12.45 -4.53 25.73
C PRO A 446 12.98 -3.11 25.48
N THR A 447 13.70 -2.53 26.47
CA THR A 447 14.25 -1.18 26.38
C THR A 447 15.37 -1.09 25.33
N SER A 448 16.21 -2.12 25.22
CA SER A 448 17.25 -2.21 24.19
C SER A 448 16.65 -2.28 22.79
N ARG A 449 15.57 -3.05 22.60
CA ARG A 449 14.85 -3.12 21.33
C ARG A 449 14.16 -1.81 20.98
N ALA A 450 13.56 -1.12 21.96
CA ALA A 450 12.94 0.19 21.74
C ALA A 450 13.98 1.25 21.32
N THR A 451 15.16 1.22 21.96
CA THR A 451 16.30 2.06 21.59
C THR A 451 16.75 1.77 20.16
N ALA A 452 16.92 0.49 19.80
CA ALA A 452 17.30 0.11 18.44
C ALA A 452 16.24 0.48 17.40
N ALA A 453 14.94 0.37 17.72
CA ALA A 453 13.86 0.82 16.85
C ALA A 453 13.94 2.32 16.58
N THR A 454 14.18 3.10 17.64
CA THR A 454 14.37 4.55 17.52
C THR A 454 15.57 4.90 16.66
N LEU A 455 16.71 4.25 16.86
CA LEU A 455 17.92 4.46 16.06
C LEU A 455 17.73 4.04 14.60
N LEU A 456 17.01 2.93 14.35
CA LEU A 456 16.68 2.50 12.98
C LEU A 456 15.80 3.54 12.26
N VAL A 457 14.80 4.08 12.95
CA VAL A 457 13.93 5.13 12.38
C VAL A 457 14.73 6.40 12.08
N ILE A 458 15.59 6.84 12.98
CA ILE A 458 16.45 8.02 12.76
C ILE A 458 17.40 7.77 11.57
N ALA A 459 18.07 6.62 11.54
CA ALA A 459 18.94 6.26 10.44
C ALA A 459 18.16 6.20 9.10
N ALA A 460 16.93 5.68 9.11
CA ALA A 460 16.07 5.64 7.94
C ALA A 460 15.68 7.04 7.44
N ILE A 461 15.41 7.99 8.34
CA ILE A 461 15.14 9.40 8.00
C ILE A 461 16.37 10.03 7.33
N VAL A 462 17.57 9.80 7.87
CA VAL A 462 18.84 10.28 7.31
C VAL A 462 19.14 9.63 5.96
N ILE A 463 18.91 8.33 5.82
CA ILE A 463 19.06 7.59 4.56
C ILE A 463 18.06 8.08 3.51
N ASN A 464 16.80 8.32 3.89
CA ASN A 464 15.79 8.85 2.97
C ASN A 464 16.22 10.21 2.39
N ALA A 465 16.78 11.09 3.23
CA ALA A 465 17.35 12.35 2.78
C ALA A 465 18.49 12.13 1.76
N GLY A 466 19.38 11.18 2.03
CA GLY A 466 20.48 10.83 1.12
C GLY A 466 19.98 10.27 -0.20
N VAL A 467 19.07 9.30 -0.16
CA VAL A 467 18.49 8.69 -1.36
C VAL A 467 17.78 9.74 -2.23
N CYS A 468 17.01 10.63 -1.62
CA CYS A 468 16.28 11.63 -2.39
C CYS A 468 17.16 12.80 -2.82
N GLY A 469 17.96 13.38 -1.94
CA GLY A 469 18.81 14.53 -2.24
C GLY A 469 19.85 14.20 -3.29
N ILE A 470 20.55 13.07 -3.16
CA ILE A 470 21.64 12.69 -4.06
C ILE A 470 21.14 12.26 -5.44
N PHE A 471 20.05 11.46 -5.49
CA PHE A 471 19.62 10.83 -6.74
C PHE A 471 18.44 11.53 -7.44
N ALA A 472 17.66 12.36 -6.73
CA ALA A 472 16.54 13.09 -7.32
C ALA A 472 16.73 14.61 -7.24
N GLY A 473 17.16 15.10 -6.09
CA GLY A 473 17.33 16.51 -5.74
C GLY A 473 16.60 16.84 -4.45
N PRO A 474 16.98 17.94 -3.77
CA PRO A 474 16.36 18.35 -2.53
C PRO A 474 14.97 18.93 -2.78
N PHE A 475 13.95 18.21 -2.34
CA PHE A 475 12.56 18.65 -2.34
C PHE A 475 11.95 18.44 -0.96
N ALA A 476 11.32 19.47 -0.39
CA ALA A 476 10.74 19.42 0.95
C ALA A 476 9.77 18.23 1.15
N ARG A 477 8.96 17.90 0.14
CA ARG A 477 8.05 16.75 0.14
C ARG A 477 8.74 15.42 0.43
N TYR A 478 9.96 15.22 -0.06
CA TYR A 478 10.66 13.93 0.12
C TYR A 478 11.09 13.69 1.56
N GLN A 479 11.31 14.71 2.33
CA GLN A 479 11.65 14.54 3.74
C GLN A 479 10.43 14.70 4.66
N SER A 480 9.46 15.56 4.28
CA SER A 480 8.21 15.71 5.04
C SER A 480 7.45 14.39 5.17
N ARG A 481 7.56 13.48 4.17
CA ARG A 481 6.90 12.18 4.20
C ARG A 481 7.36 11.25 5.32
N VAL A 482 8.59 11.43 5.83
CA VAL A 482 9.18 10.55 6.86
C VAL A 482 9.49 11.25 8.18
N ILE A 483 9.64 12.59 8.18
CA ILE A 483 10.08 13.35 9.37
C ILE A 483 9.13 13.20 10.57
N TRP A 484 7.84 13.01 10.34
CA TRP A 484 6.84 12.80 11.40
C TRP A 484 7.07 11.52 12.21
N LEU A 485 7.90 10.58 11.73
CA LEU A 485 8.33 9.43 12.50
C LEU A 485 9.27 9.85 13.64
N LEU A 486 9.97 10.97 13.53
CA LEU A 486 10.85 11.46 14.61
C LEU A 486 10.05 11.83 15.86
N PRO A 487 9.02 12.69 15.84
CA PRO A 487 8.17 12.89 17.01
C PRO A 487 7.42 11.61 17.43
N ALA A 488 7.09 10.70 16.53
CA ALA A 488 6.48 9.41 16.91
C ALA A 488 7.42 8.60 17.82
N VAL A 489 8.68 8.40 17.41
CA VAL A 489 9.65 7.68 18.26
C VAL A 489 10.09 8.47 19.48
N ALA A 490 10.07 9.81 19.43
CA ALA A 490 10.32 10.67 20.58
C ALA A 490 9.26 10.52 21.69
N MET A 491 8.02 10.19 21.31
CA MET A 491 6.97 9.84 22.26
C MET A 491 7.03 8.36 22.68
N LEU A 492 7.32 7.45 21.75
CA LEU A 492 7.33 6.01 22.02
C LEU A 492 8.49 5.56 22.92
N LEU A 493 9.69 6.12 22.73
CA LEU A 493 10.87 5.72 23.50
C LEU A 493 10.71 5.98 25.01
N PRO A 494 10.28 7.17 25.48
CA PRO A 494 10.00 7.38 26.90
C PRO A 494 8.91 6.44 27.44
N MET A 495 7.87 6.16 26.66
CA MET A 495 6.81 5.22 27.06
C MET A 495 7.37 3.81 27.27
N ALA A 496 8.32 3.39 26.45
CA ALA A 496 8.99 2.09 26.56
C ALA A 496 9.94 2.01 27.77
N LEU A 497 10.48 3.15 28.23
CA LEU A 497 11.37 3.23 29.38
C LEU A 497 10.63 3.26 30.74
N VAL A 498 9.33 3.56 30.74
CA VAL A 498 8.49 3.60 31.92
C VAL A 498 8.15 2.18 32.38
N SER A 499 8.33 1.88 33.68
CA SER A 499 8.02 0.56 34.23
C SER A 499 6.53 0.23 34.18
N GLU A 500 6.20 -1.06 34.05
CA GLU A 500 4.80 -1.54 34.08
C GLU A 500 4.06 -1.14 35.34
N ALA A 501 4.76 -1.12 36.52
CA ALA A 501 4.20 -0.68 37.79
C ALA A 501 3.80 0.80 37.77
N THR A 502 4.55 1.64 37.06
CA THR A 502 4.23 3.06 36.89
C THR A 502 3.00 3.24 35.96
N TRP A 503 2.93 2.47 34.88
CA TRP A 503 1.75 2.45 34.01
C TRP A 503 0.50 1.96 34.76
N ALA A 504 0.61 0.94 35.59
CA ALA A 504 -0.49 0.46 36.42
C ALA A 504 -1.03 1.56 37.34
N ARG A 505 -0.12 2.32 37.99
CA ARG A 505 -0.50 3.47 38.85
C ARG A 505 -1.13 4.62 38.06
N ALA A 506 -0.64 4.88 36.84
CA ALA A 506 -1.19 5.92 35.96
C ALA A 506 -2.62 5.60 35.52
N ARG A 507 -2.91 4.32 35.24
CA ARG A 507 -4.27 3.85 34.90
C ARG A 507 -5.27 4.10 36.03
N LEU A 508 -4.82 4.01 37.30
CA LEU A 508 -5.66 4.24 38.48
C LEU A 508 -5.91 5.73 38.77
N ARG A 509 -5.14 6.65 38.18
CA ARG A 509 -5.20 8.09 38.45
C ARG A 509 -5.93 8.93 37.38
N LEU A 510 -6.44 8.30 36.29
CA LEU A 510 -7.23 9.03 35.32
C LEU A 510 -8.58 9.44 35.87
N PRO A 511 -9.05 10.67 35.60
CA PRO A 511 -10.40 11.08 36.00
C PRO A 511 -11.45 10.10 35.47
N PRO A 512 -12.50 9.78 36.23
CA PRO A 512 -13.52 8.80 35.88
C PRO A 512 -14.15 9.08 34.50
N ILE A 513 -14.30 10.35 34.14
CA ILE A 513 -14.97 10.77 32.92
C ILE A 513 -14.26 10.31 31.62
N TRP A 514 -12.93 10.22 31.64
CA TRP A 514 -12.18 9.72 30.47
C TRP A 514 -12.17 8.19 30.41
N ILE A 515 -12.23 7.53 31.57
CA ILE A 515 -12.39 6.08 31.68
C ILE A 515 -13.79 5.71 31.21
N GLU A 516 -14.80 6.46 31.67
CA GLU A 516 -16.21 6.21 31.34
C GLU A 516 -16.52 6.45 29.85
N THR A 517 -15.99 7.52 29.24
CA THR A 517 -16.13 7.73 27.79
C THR A 517 -15.36 6.70 26.95
N ALA A 518 -14.15 6.30 27.40
CA ALA A 518 -13.40 5.24 26.72
C ALA A 518 -14.06 3.87 26.92
N GLU A 519 -14.64 3.61 28.11
CA GLU A 519 -15.39 2.39 28.41
C GLU A 519 -16.74 2.38 27.71
N ILE A 520 -17.45 3.53 27.58
CA ILE A 520 -18.69 3.63 26.81
C ILE A 520 -18.40 3.39 25.32
N ALA A 521 -17.36 3.98 24.76
CA ALA A 521 -16.94 3.76 23.37
C ALA A 521 -16.45 2.32 23.16
N ALA A 522 -15.63 1.79 24.06
CA ALA A 522 -15.17 0.41 24.02
C ALA A 522 -16.33 -0.57 24.28
N GLY A 523 -17.25 -0.24 25.18
CA GLY A 523 -18.45 -1.00 25.44
C GLY A 523 -19.48 -0.97 24.33
N ALA A 524 -19.67 0.17 23.64
CA ALA A 524 -20.49 0.25 22.44
C ALA A 524 -19.90 -0.59 21.30
N PHE A 525 -18.59 -0.53 21.12
CA PHE A 525 -17.89 -1.32 20.13
C PHE A 525 -17.81 -2.81 20.50
N ALA A 526 -17.60 -3.13 21.79
CA ALA A 526 -17.69 -4.50 22.26
C ALA A 526 -19.09 -5.07 22.07
N ARG A 527 -20.15 -4.30 22.34
CA ARG A 527 -21.52 -4.69 22.04
C ARG A 527 -21.78 -4.87 20.54
N ALA A 528 -21.26 -3.96 19.69
CA ALA A 528 -21.36 -4.12 18.24
C ALA A 528 -20.56 -5.34 17.74
N ARG A 529 -19.37 -5.56 18.27
CA ARG A 529 -18.56 -6.77 18.01
C ARG A 529 -19.27 -8.01 18.52
N ASP A 530 -19.77 -8.00 19.76
CA ASP A 530 -20.41 -9.14 20.37
C ASP A 530 -21.77 -9.42 19.73
N ALA A 531 -22.48 -8.38 19.25
CA ALA A 531 -23.65 -8.50 18.41
C ALA A 531 -23.28 -9.10 17.03
N ALA A 532 -22.17 -8.67 16.42
CA ALA A 532 -21.66 -9.24 15.19
C ALA A 532 -21.19 -10.69 15.39
N TRP A 533 -20.51 -10.99 16.50
CA TRP A 533 -20.13 -12.36 16.87
C TRP A 533 -21.34 -13.20 17.28
N ALA A 534 -22.31 -12.64 17.99
CA ALA A 534 -23.57 -13.30 18.31
C ALA A 534 -24.41 -13.54 17.05
N PHE A 535 -24.38 -12.61 16.10
CA PHE A 535 -24.96 -12.79 14.77
C PHE A 535 -24.21 -13.87 13.97
N ALA A 536 -22.86 -13.80 13.93
CA ALA A 536 -22.05 -14.84 13.31
C ALA A 536 -22.17 -16.19 14.03
N GLY A 537 -22.32 -16.18 15.34
CA GLY A 537 -22.55 -17.37 16.17
C GLY A 537 -23.94 -18.02 15.97
N ARG A 538 -24.88 -17.33 15.35
CA ARG A 538 -26.13 -17.88 14.88
C ARG A 538 -25.99 -18.78 13.65
N PHE A 539 -24.86 -18.60 12.93
CA PHE A 539 -24.54 -19.46 11.78
C PHE A 539 -23.67 -20.62 12.23
N ASP A 540 -23.96 -21.78 11.68
CA ASP A 540 -23.12 -22.97 11.83
C ASP A 540 -21.67 -22.61 11.44
N PRO A 541 -20.65 -22.87 12.30
CA PRO A 541 -19.27 -22.65 11.95
C PRO A 541 -18.83 -23.29 10.63
N ALA A 542 -19.50 -24.36 10.21
CA ALA A 542 -19.32 -24.98 8.90
C ALA A 542 -19.82 -24.08 7.77
N PHE A 543 -20.85 -23.26 8.00
CA PHE A 543 -21.34 -22.28 7.01
C PHE A 543 -20.31 -21.21 6.70
N LEU A 544 -19.66 -20.65 7.73
CA LEU A 544 -18.63 -19.64 7.54
C LEU A 544 -17.40 -20.22 6.81
N ARG A 545 -16.97 -21.44 7.16
CA ARG A 545 -15.89 -22.13 6.45
C ARG A 545 -16.25 -22.42 5.00
N PHE A 546 -17.49 -22.82 4.76
CA PHE A 546 -18.02 -23.06 3.42
C PHE A 546 -17.97 -21.80 2.56
N GLY A 547 -18.32 -20.64 3.12
CA GLY A 547 -18.19 -19.33 2.45
C GLY A 547 -16.77 -19.00 2.06
N VAL A 548 -15.78 -19.25 2.94
CA VAL A 548 -14.35 -19.05 2.62
C VAL A 548 -13.90 -19.99 1.51
N VAL A 549 -14.29 -21.27 1.54
CA VAL A 549 -13.97 -22.22 0.46
C VAL A 549 -14.65 -21.80 -0.85
N GLY A 550 -15.87 -21.25 -0.78
CA GLY A 550 -16.57 -20.69 -1.93
C GLY A 550 -15.81 -19.52 -2.57
N ALA A 551 -15.23 -18.63 -1.75
CA ALA A 551 -14.38 -17.52 -2.25
C ALA A 551 -13.12 -18.06 -2.95
N VAL A 552 -12.48 -19.10 -2.41
CA VAL A 552 -11.34 -19.77 -3.08
C VAL A 552 -11.79 -20.39 -4.41
N GLY A 553 -12.95 -21.02 -4.44
CA GLY A 553 -13.53 -21.59 -5.66
C GLY A 553 -13.75 -20.54 -6.74
N PHE A 554 -14.33 -19.40 -6.36
CA PHE A 554 -14.51 -18.26 -7.26
C PHE A 554 -13.19 -17.75 -7.86
N MET A 555 -12.14 -17.63 -7.04
CA MET A 555 -10.81 -17.23 -7.54
C MET A 555 -10.25 -18.24 -8.53
N VAL A 556 -10.39 -19.54 -8.26
CA VAL A 556 -9.93 -20.59 -9.18
C VAL A 556 -10.73 -20.57 -10.47
N ASP A 557 -12.06 -20.44 -10.40
CA ASP A 557 -12.95 -20.32 -11.55
C ASP A 557 -12.55 -19.14 -12.44
N ALA A 558 -12.38 -17.96 -11.84
CA ALA A 558 -11.98 -16.74 -12.55
C ALA A 558 -10.59 -16.87 -13.22
N LEU A 559 -9.61 -17.46 -12.53
CA LEU A 559 -8.27 -17.67 -13.06
C LEU A 559 -8.24 -18.65 -14.24
N VAL A 560 -8.96 -19.78 -14.10
CA VAL A 560 -9.03 -20.79 -15.17
C VAL A 560 -9.80 -20.25 -16.38
N LEU A 561 -10.94 -19.61 -16.14
CA LEU A 561 -11.72 -18.96 -17.20
C LEU A 561 -10.87 -17.96 -17.96
N HIS A 562 -10.16 -17.12 -17.24
CA HIS A 562 -9.28 -16.13 -17.86
C HIS A 562 -8.15 -16.79 -18.68
N GLY A 563 -7.51 -17.81 -18.13
CA GLY A 563 -6.47 -18.56 -18.85
C GLY A 563 -7.01 -19.18 -20.14
N LEU A 564 -8.19 -19.80 -20.10
CA LEU A 564 -8.80 -20.42 -21.26
C LEU A 564 -9.27 -19.41 -22.31
N THR A 565 -9.84 -18.30 -21.89
CA THR A 565 -10.35 -17.28 -22.82
C THR A 565 -9.24 -16.34 -23.31
N GLY A 566 -8.34 -15.92 -22.43
CA GLY A 566 -7.28 -14.95 -22.73
C GLY A 566 -6.04 -15.55 -23.38
N LEU A 567 -5.59 -16.75 -22.95
CA LEU A 567 -4.38 -17.38 -23.46
C LEU A 567 -4.70 -18.42 -24.56
N ALA A 568 -5.76 -19.21 -24.40
CA ALA A 568 -6.12 -20.25 -25.35
C ALA A 568 -7.17 -19.80 -26.39
N GLY A 569 -7.69 -18.57 -26.30
CA GLY A 569 -8.65 -18.03 -27.27
C GLY A 569 -10.02 -18.72 -27.29
N LEU A 570 -10.37 -19.48 -26.24
CA LEU A 570 -11.64 -20.20 -26.19
C LEU A 570 -12.82 -19.23 -26.01
N ASN A 571 -13.95 -19.60 -26.60
CA ASN A 571 -15.20 -18.88 -26.36
C ASN A 571 -15.51 -18.84 -24.86
N PRO A 572 -15.94 -17.67 -24.29
CA PRO A 572 -16.21 -17.53 -22.85
C PRO A 572 -17.21 -18.55 -22.29
N PHE A 573 -18.22 -18.95 -23.06
CA PHE A 573 -19.18 -19.97 -22.64
C PHE A 573 -18.53 -21.36 -22.50
N LEU A 574 -17.66 -21.72 -23.45
CA LEU A 574 -16.90 -22.97 -23.39
C LEU A 574 -15.83 -22.89 -22.29
N GLY A 575 -15.17 -21.74 -22.15
CA GLY A 575 -14.23 -21.47 -21.07
C GLY A 575 -14.86 -21.65 -19.69
N GLN A 576 -16.08 -21.13 -19.48
CA GLN A 576 -16.81 -21.28 -18.22
C GLN A 576 -17.26 -22.73 -17.98
N ALA A 577 -17.66 -23.45 -19.03
CA ALA A 577 -18.03 -24.86 -18.92
C ALA A 577 -16.85 -25.74 -18.44
N ILE A 578 -15.61 -25.31 -18.66
CA ILE A 578 -14.39 -26.00 -18.20
C ILE A 578 -13.92 -25.44 -16.84
N ALA A 579 -13.96 -24.11 -16.64
CA ALA A 579 -13.49 -23.46 -15.43
C ALA A 579 -14.31 -23.88 -14.19
N PHE A 580 -15.62 -23.92 -14.31
CA PHE A 580 -16.52 -24.31 -13.22
C PHE A 580 -16.25 -25.71 -12.66
N PRO A 581 -16.16 -26.81 -13.46
CA PRO A 581 -15.75 -28.12 -12.95
C PRO A 581 -14.38 -28.11 -12.26
N VAL A 582 -13.40 -27.37 -12.78
CA VAL A 582 -12.08 -27.25 -12.13
C VAL A 582 -12.19 -26.60 -10.75
N ALA A 583 -12.95 -25.52 -10.63
CA ALA A 583 -13.23 -24.88 -9.34
C ALA A 583 -13.92 -25.83 -8.35
N VAL A 584 -14.88 -26.62 -8.83
CA VAL A 584 -15.57 -27.64 -8.00
C VAL A 584 -14.59 -28.73 -7.57
N LEU A 585 -13.67 -29.18 -8.42
CA LEU A 585 -12.65 -30.17 -8.07
C LEU A 585 -11.69 -29.66 -6.98
N VAL A 586 -11.41 -28.36 -6.95
CA VAL A 586 -10.57 -27.72 -5.91
C VAL A 586 -11.37 -27.53 -4.61
N THR A 587 -12.62 -27.09 -4.70
CA THR A 587 -13.43 -26.79 -3.51
C THR A 587 -13.98 -28.05 -2.83
N TRP A 588 -14.18 -29.13 -3.55
CA TRP A 588 -14.63 -30.40 -2.97
C TRP A 588 -13.69 -30.95 -1.90
N PRO A 589 -12.37 -31.15 -2.13
CA PRO A 589 -11.45 -31.62 -1.09
C PRO A 589 -11.31 -30.62 0.06
N LEU A 590 -11.30 -29.32 -0.19
CA LEU A 590 -11.28 -28.30 0.85
C LEU A 590 -12.50 -28.39 1.75
N ASN A 591 -13.70 -28.52 1.18
CA ASN A 591 -14.92 -28.70 1.95
C ASN A 591 -14.93 -30.03 2.72
N ARG A 592 -14.42 -31.10 2.12
CA ARG A 592 -14.30 -32.40 2.78
C ARG A 592 -13.39 -32.39 3.99
N MET A 593 -12.18 -31.78 3.85
CA MET A 593 -11.12 -31.81 4.88
C MET A 593 -11.31 -30.73 5.95
N TRP A 594 -11.79 -29.56 5.56
CA TRP A 594 -11.81 -28.39 6.44
C TRP A 594 -13.21 -27.97 6.89
N THR A 595 -14.18 -27.92 5.96
CA THR A 595 -15.54 -27.46 6.28
C THR A 595 -16.29 -28.51 7.05
N PHE A 596 -16.45 -29.73 6.49
CA PHE A 596 -17.30 -30.80 7.03
C PHE A 596 -16.53 -31.87 7.79
N LYS A 597 -15.18 -31.91 7.69
CA LYS A 597 -14.29 -32.86 8.40
C LYS A 597 -14.74 -34.31 8.29
N THR A 598 -15.24 -34.71 7.13
CA THR A 598 -15.83 -36.04 6.92
C THR A 598 -14.73 -37.08 6.80
N ARG A 599 -14.62 -38.00 7.76
CA ARG A 599 -13.84 -39.21 7.65
C ARG A 599 -14.61 -40.25 6.80
N GLU A 600 -13.89 -41.00 6.00
CA GLU A 600 -14.33 -41.93 4.96
C GLU A 600 -15.54 -42.77 5.32
N GLN A 601 -16.63 -42.74 4.50
CA GLN A 601 -17.64 -43.78 4.49
C GLN A 601 -18.39 -43.97 3.16
N ASP A 602 -18.30 -43.04 2.19
CA ASP A 602 -18.88 -43.27 0.84
C ASP A 602 -17.81 -43.11 -0.23
N GLY A 603 -17.92 -43.86 -1.32
CA GLY A 603 -16.96 -43.83 -2.42
C GLY A 603 -16.71 -42.41 -2.88
N ARG A 604 -15.45 -41.99 -2.92
CA ARG A 604 -15.00 -40.59 -3.20
C ARG A 604 -15.63 -40.03 -4.48
N ILE A 605 -15.79 -40.85 -5.52
CA ILE A 605 -16.36 -40.45 -6.80
C ILE A 605 -17.86 -40.11 -6.65
N LYS A 606 -18.63 -40.94 -5.90
CA LYS A 606 -20.05 -40.69 -5.67
C LYS A 606 -20.30 -39.42 -4.87
N GLN A 607 -19.45 -39.16 -3.86
CA GLN A 607 -19.52 -37.95 -3.06
C GLN A 607 -19.19 -36.71 -3.89
N ALA A 608 -18.16 -36.76 -4.75
CA ALA A 608 -17.79 -35.69 -5.65
C ALA A 608 -18.92 -35.39 -6.67
N ALA A 609 -19.55 -36.42 -7.23
CA ALA A 609 -20.64 -36.25 -8.18
C ALA A 609 -21.89 -35.61 -7.51
N VAL A 610 -22.24 -36.03 -6.30
CA VAL A 610 -23.34 -35.41 -5.52
C VAL A 610 -22.99 -33.94 -5.19
N TYR A 611 -21.75 -33.68 -4.78
CA TYR A 611 -21.31 -32.31 -4.52
C TYR A 611 -21.39 -31.44 -5.77
N PHE A 612 -20.95 -31.91 -6.93
CA PHE A 612 -21.06 -31.20 -8.21
C PHE A 612 -22.54 -30.90 -8.55
N GLY A 613 -23.45 -31.86 -8.41
CA GLY A 613 -24.87 -31.62 -8.63
C GLY A 613 -25.44 -30.53 -7.71
N VAL A 614 -25.03 -30.53 -6.44
CA VAL A 614 -25.41 -29.47 -5.49
C VAL A 614 -24.90 -28.10 -5.89
N GLN A 615 -23.68 -28.00 -6.42
CA GLN A 615 -23.13 -26.72 -6.92
C GLN A 615 -23.91 -26.23 -8.15
N CYS A 616 -24.28 -27.10 -9.07
CA CYS A 616 -25.15 -26.77 -10.21
C CYS A 616 -26.54 -26.28 -9.75
N ALA A 617 -27.15 -26.92 -8.77
CA ALA A 617 -28.43 -26.48 -8.21
C ALA A 617 -28.34 -25.09 -7.54
N GLY A 618 -27.26 -24.82 -6.82
CA GLY A 618 -27.03 -23.53 -6.20
C GLY A 618 -26.81 -22.42 -7.24
N PHE A 619 -26.08 -22.70 -8.31
CA PHE A 619 -25.91 -21.77 -9.44
C PHE A 619 -27.25 -21.45 -10.11
N ALA A 620 -28.08 -22.46 -10.38
CA ALA A 620 -29.41 -22.27 -10.94
C ALA A 620 -30.31 -21.43 -10.02
N ALA A 621 -30.30 -21.68 -8.71
CA ALA A 621 -31.04 -20.90 -7.72
C ALA A 621 -30.59 -19.43 -7.69
N ASN A 622 -29.26 -19.16 -7.72
CA ASN A 622 -28.71 -17.81 -7.81
C ASN A 622 -29.23 -17.10 -9.07
N TYR A 623 -29.13 -17.75 -10.23
CA TYR A 623 -29.53 -17.15 -11.51
C TYR A 623 -31.02 -16.86 -11.57
N VAL A 624 -31.89 -17.76 -11.04
CA VAL A 624 -33.32 -17.54 -10.97
C VAL A 624 -33.69 -16.32 -10.13
N VAL A 625 -33.10 -16.19 -8.92
CA VAL A 625 -33.38 -15.05 -8.03
C VAL A 625 -32.86 -13.74 -8.64
N TYR A 626 -31.65 -13.76 -9.19
CA TYR A 626 -31.09 -12.60 -9.90
C TYR A 626 -32.01 -12.12 -11.02
N SER A 627 -32.43 -13.04 -11.88
CA SER A 627 -33.29 -12.73 -13.02
C SER A 627 -34.70 -12.28 -12.58
N ALA A 628 -35.28 -12.97 -11.58
CA ALA A 628 -36.58 -12.61 -11.04
C ALA A 628 -36.58 -11.21 -10.41
N ALA A 629 -35.53 -10.85 -9.66
CA ALA A 629 -35.39 -9.53 -9.08
C ALA A 629 -35.32 -8.43 -10.13
N LEU A 630 -34.61 -8.64 -11.25
CA LEU A 630 -34.52 -7.68 -12.36
C LEU A 630 -35.82 -7.53 -13.14
N VAL A 631 -36.62 -8.60 -13.24
CA VAL A 631 -37.94 -8.57 -13.88
C VAL A 631 -38.98 -7.92 -13.00
N ALA A 632 -39.03 -8.29 -11.71
CA ALA A 632 -39.99 -7.77 -10.75
C ALA A 632 -39.78 -6.29 -10.36
N MET A 633 -38.53 -5.85 -10.34
CA MET A 633 -38.14 -4.49 -9.94
C MET A 633 -37.17 -3.86 -10.97
N PRO A 634 -37.67 -3.29 -12.09
CA PRO A 634 -36.83 -2.74 -13.16
C PRO A 634 -35.86 -1.64 -12.70
N VAL A 635 -36.17 -0.94 -11.60
CA VAL A 635 -35.27 0.05 -10.96
C VAL A 635 -33.94 -0.56 -10.53
N LEU A 636 -33.90 -1.86 -10.21
CA LEU A 636 -32.70 -2.57 -9.80
C LEU A 636 -31.70 -2.78 -10.95
N ARG A 637 -32.09 -2.51 -12.21
CA ARG A 637 -31.17 -2.50 -13.35
C ARG A 637 -30.11 -1.41 -13.24
N HIS A 638 -30.38 -0.36 -12.46
CA HIS A 638 -29.40 0.69 -12.13
C HIS A 638 -28.50 0.29 -10.94
N TRP A 639 -28.89 -0.74 -10.18
CA TRP A 639 -28.21 -1.19 -8.96
C TRP A 639 -27.97 -2.71 -8.99
N LEU A 640 -27.33 -3.20 -10.05
CA LEU A 640 -27.13 -4.64 -10.29
C LEU A 640 -26.50 -5.43 -9.12
N VAL A 641 -25.80 -4.73 -8.23
CA VAL A 641 -25.21 -5.34 -7.02
C VAL A 641 -26.28 -5.90 -6.08
N VAL A 642 -27.47 -5.30 -6.02
CA VAL A 642 -28.56 -5.74 -5.12
C VAL A 642 -29.16 -7.09 -5.56
N PRO A 643 -29.64 -7.27 -6.81
CA PRO A 643 -30.13 -8.56 -7.25
C PRO A 643 -29.05 -9.65 -7.28
N LEU A 644 -27.78 -9.25 -7.56
CA LEU A 644 -26.64 -10.18 -7.50
C LEU A 644 -26.41 -10.70 -6.08
N ALA A 645 -26.46 -9.81 -5.07
CA ALA A 645 -26.32 -10.17 -3.66
C ALA A 645 -27.43 -11.08 -3.17
N LEU A 646 -28.70 -10.80 -3.57
CA LEU A 646 -29.85 -11.64 -3.23
C LEU A 646 -29.72 -13.05 -3.83
N GLY A 647 -29.34 -13.12 -5.12
CA GLY A 647 -29.10 -14.39 -5.79
C GLY A 647 -27.96 -15.19 -5.16
N ALA A 648 -26.84 -14.52 -4.86
CA ALA A 648 -25.67 -15.14 -4.23
C ALA A 648 -26.00 -15.66 -2.81
N ALA A 649 -26.78 -14.92 -2.03
CA ALA A 649 -27.18 -15.35 -0.68
C ALA A 649 -28.03 -16.64 -0.74
N LEU A 650 -29.02 -16.72 -1.63
CA LEU A 650 -29.82 -17.94 -1.79
C LEU A 650 -28.96 -19.08 -2.36
N GLY A 651 -28.15 -18.82 -3.39
CA GLY A 651 -27.25 -19.81 -3.95
C GLY A 651 -26.30 -20.41 -2.91
N LEU A 652 -25.74 -19.58 -2.03
CA LEU A 652 -24.89 -20.01 -0.91
C LEU A 652 -25.66 -20.89 0.08
N CYS A 653 -26.91 -20.55 0.41
CA CYS A 653 -27.75 -21.36 1.29
C CYS A 653 -28.04 -22.74 0.67
N VAL A 654 -28.43 -22.78 -0.61
CA VAL A 654 -28.71 -24.02 -1.34
C VAL A 654 -27.48 -24.91 -1.41
N THR A 655 -26.34 -24.34 -1.79
CA THR A 655 -25.09 -25.12 -1.90
C THR A 655 -24.57 -25.58 -0.55
N PHE A 656 -24.70 -24.77 0.50
CA PHE A 656 -24.33 -25.20 1.86
C PHE A 656 -25.20 -26.30 2.39
N LEU A 657 -26.53 -26.14 2.37
CA LEU A 657 -27.49 -27.15 2.89
C LEU A 657 -27.40 -28.44 2.08
N GLY A 658 -27.35 -28.35 0.76
CA GLY A 658 -27.17 -29.49 -0.12
C GLY A 658 -25.85 -30.21 0.13
N SER A 659 -24.74 -29.47 0.27
CA SER A 659 -23.44 -30.05 0.60
C SER A 659 -23.46 -30.76 1.96
N LYS A 660 -24.02 -30.11 3.00
CA LYS A 660 -24.10 -30.64 4.36
C LYS A 660 -24.99 -31.92 4.45
N HIS A 661 -26.14 -31.91 3.80
CA HIS A 661 -27.12 -32.95 3.97
C HIS A 661 -27.08 -34.05 2.91
N LEU A 662 -26.57 -33.80 1.72
CA LEU A 662 -26.50 -34.74 0.62
C LEU A 662 -25.09 -35.23 0.35
N ALA A 663 -24.11 -34.32 0.18
CA ALA A 663 -22.75 -34.69 -0.21
C ALA A 663 -21.88 -35.17 0.97
N PHE A 664 -22.03 -34.53 2.14
CA PHE A 664 -21.21 -34.77 3.34
C PHE A 664 -22.06 -35.26 4.53
N ARG A 665 -23.05 -36.08 4.28
CA ARG A 665 -23.97 -36.61 5.30
C ARG A 665 -23.23 -37.47 6.32
N ALA A 666 -23.32 -37.10 7.62
CA ALA A 666 -22.84 -37.95 8.70
C ALA A 666 -23.75 -39.19 8.82
N ARG A 667 -23.16 -40.38 8.77
CA ARG A 667 -23.91 -41.61 9.00
C ARG A 667 -24.32 -41.68 10.48
N ARG A 668 -25.60 -41.84 10.78
CA ARG A 668 -26.06 -42.19 12.12
C ARG A 668 -25.34 -43.48 12.53
N GLN A 669 -24.53 -43.47 13.58
CA GLN A 669 -24.07 -44.69 14.21
C GLN A 669 -25.30 -45.41 14.69
N VAL A 670 -25.65 -46.50 14.03
CA VAL A 670 -26.54 -47.52 14.60
C VAL A 670 -25.68 -48.22 15.64
N LEU A 671 -25.93 -47.92 16.91
CA LEU A 671 -25.36 -48.71 18.00
C LEU A 671 -25.78 -50.19 17.77
N PRO A 672 -24.86 -51.16 17.86
CA PRO A 672 -25.22 -52.57 17.78
C PRO A 672 -26.19 -52.85 18.89
N ALA A 673 -27.25 -53.64 18.56
CA ALA A 673 -28.32 -54.03 19.49
C ALA A 673 -27.81 -54.87 20.70
N ASP A 674 -26.55 -55.28 20.68
CA ASP A 674 -25.94 -56.15 21.71
C ASP A 674 -25.38 -55.37 22.92
N ALA A 675 -25.40 -54.03 22.91
CA ALA A 675 -24.92 -53.22 24.07
C ALA A 675 -26.03 -52.98 25.13
N ALA A 676 -27.28 -53.37 24.87
CA ALA A 676 -28.39 -53.20 25.81
C ALA A 676 -28.62 -54.41 26.75
N ALA A 677 -27.84 -55.51 26.60
CA ALA A 677 -28.09 -56.77 27.34
C ALA A 677 -27.13 -57.00 28.53
N VAL A 678 -26.30 -56.04 28.94
CA VAL A 678 -25.29 -56.23 30.02
C VAL A 678 -25.57 -55.31 31.23
N ALA A 679 -26.71 -54.65 31.32
CA ALA A 679 -27.02 -53.73 32.44
C ALA A 679 -28.00 -54.28 33.46
N ASP A 680 -28.37 -55.60 33.47
CA ASP A 680 -29.22 -56.19 34.49
C ASP A 680 -28.56 -57.45 35.09
N THR A 681 -27.60 -57.22 36.01
CA THR A 681 -27.23 -58.20 37.03
C THR A 681 -27.10 -57.49 38.38
N PRO A 682 -27.92 -57.75 39.38
CA PRO A 682 -27.82 -57.19 40.71
C PRO A 682 -26.65 -57.81 41.44
N ALA A 683 -25.89 -56.96 42.13
CA ALA A 683 -24.86 -57.38 43.04
C ALA A 683 -25.42 -58.05 44.24
N VAL A 684 -24.92 -59.25 44.54
CA VAL A 684 -24.99 -59.93 45.84
C VAL A 684 -23.60 -59.89 46.48
#